data_4bf9f974a4eddd775fe329d8d28205bf
#
_entry.id   4bf9f974a4eddd775fe329d8d28205bf
#
_cell.length_a   1.000
_cell.length_b   1.000
_cell.length_c   1.000
_cell.angle_alpha   90.00
_cell.angle_beta   90.00
_cell.angle_gamma   90.00
#
_symmetry.space_group_name_H-M   'P 1'
#
loop_
_entity.id
_entity.type
_entity.pdbx_description
1 polymer ?
#
loop_
_entity_poly.entity_id
_entity_poly.type
_entity_poly.pdbx_seq_one_letter_code
_entity_poly.pdbx_strand_id
1 'polypeptide(L)'
;MDKIILIDGNSLSYRAFYAMPALKNKKGLYTNSVYGFTLMLEKILADTNPKYALVAFDKGKQTFRHQSYEAYKGTRDKTPSELVEQFGYVRELLDSYGIKYEEHFDYEADDIIGSYAKIAEKEGLEVIIVTGDKDLTQLASENIAIYYTKRGVTDIDYYTPEFIAEKYGLTPEQIVDMKGLMGDKSDNIPGIAGVGEKTAIKLLTEYKTVENVLDNIDNISGKKLKERLTEGREDALLSKKLATIYTEVPVDNKLEDLTYSENIELKRELFEKLEFVSFLRKLSQETPSEEAGEVAEENASPKKEINIVLADKNTKIDFTDSTFHVECYTEDYHNSDVVGIVVYKEGTAYIFSEEQFFTNEFVVDYLQSEITKTVYDFKKILFIAKRNGVDINGEVFDVKILSYLIDVNAKTEIDKIIFNYLGKIISSDEEIYGKGAKRTLPAQEVINPYIAEIAESISLIKPLMEEKLSEENMVDLYKDIEIKVAKVLANMEFEGIHVSKKALEEMSEEFDERIKTLEASIYALAGSEFNIASPKQLGVVLFEDLGLPPIKKTKTGYSTAVEVLEQLQHSHEIIPLIMEYRTITKLNSTYAKGLVKDITREGKIHTRYEQTLAQTGRLSSVNPNLQNIPTRIEEGKKIRKAFVPASDDRVILSIDYSQIELRVLAHIAQDAGMIDAFKHDVDIHTKTASDVNGVSLDEVTSSMRREAKAVNFGIVYGISDFGLSNNLGITRKRAKEFIDKYLETFKGVDKYMTDIVDFAKEHGYVETLFNRRRALPDINAKNKIVANLNARIAMNSPIQGTAADIIKIAMVNVFEYLEKTNVDAKLLLQVHDELIFDVNKDIEEEFTKEMIKIMEEAANLDVQLKAEASSGASWYDAK
;
A
#
# COMPACT_ATOMS: atom_id res chain seq x y z
N MET A 1 -37.28 23.49 -12.46
CA MET A 1 -36.98 24.21 -11.22
C MET A 1 -35.55 24.64 -11.32
N ASP A 2 -35.20 25.88 -11.01
CA ASP A 2 -33.78 26.27 -10.99
C ASP A 2 -33.11 25.56 -9.82
N LYS A 3 -31.79 25.21 -9.99
CA LYS A 3 -31.02 24.43 -9.00
C LYS A 3 -29.95 25.30 -8.35
N ILE A 4 -29.68 25.04 -7.07
CA ILE A 4 -28.54 25.57 -6.36
C ILE A 4 -27.72 24.42 -5.79
N ILE A 5 -26.38 24.53 -5.92
CA ILE A 5 -25.44 23.65 -5.22
C ILE A 5 -24.79 24.40 -4.06
N LEU A 6 -24.79 23.72 -2.90
CA LEU A 6 -24.12 24.18 -1.69
C LEU A 6 -23.06 23.14 -1.31
N ILE A 7 -21.80 23.52 -1.31
CA ILE A 7 -20.66 22.61 -1.15
C ILE A 7 -19.96 22.87 0.19
N ASP A 8 -19.75 21.83 0.97
CA ASP A 8 -18.84 21.84 2.11
C ASP A 8 -17.38 21.77 1.64
N GLY A 9 -16.74 22.92 1.57
CA GLY A 9 -15.39 23.07 1.04
C GLY A 9 -14.32 22.36 1.85
N ASN A 10 -14.44 22.34 3.18
CA ASN A 10 -13.52 21.63 4.04
C ASN A 10 -13.66 20.12 3.84
N SER A 11 -14.87 19.60 3.89
CA SER A 11 -15.13 18.17 3.72
C SER A 11 -14.64 17.65 2.38
N LEU A 12 -14.91 18.35 1.26
CA LEU A 12 -14.42 17.98 -0.06
C LEU A 12 -12.90 18.05 -0.16
N SER A 13 -12.27 19.09 0.42
CA SER A 13 -10.81 19.22 0.42
C SER A 13 -10.13 18.08 1.18
N TYR A 14 -10.65 17.72 2.36
CA TYR A 14 -10.17 16.56 3.12
C TYR A 14 -10.39 15.26 2.36
N ARG A 15 -11.56 15.09 1.74
CA ARG A 15 -11.89 13.93 0.92
C ARG A 15 -10.89 13.79 -0.24
N ALA A 16 -10.67 14.85 -0.99
CA ALA A 16 -9.71 14.89 -2.08
C ALA A 16 -8.30 14.53 -1.61
N PHE A 17 -7.85 15.12 -0.51
CA PHE A 17 -6.52 14.89 0.05
C PHE A 17 -6.23 13.43 0.38
N TYR A 18 -7.19 12.75 1.02
CA TYR A 18 -7.02 11.34 1.42
C TYR A 18 -7.39 10.32 0.33
N ALA A 19 -8.20 10.70 -0.64
CA ALA A 19 -8.58 9.82 -1.74
C ALA A 19 -7.53 9.77 -2.87
N MET A 20 -6.77 10.86 -3.01
CA MET A 20 -5.78 11.00 -4.07
C MET A 20 -4.38 10.59 -3.59
N PRO A 21 -3.53 10.04 -4.47
CA PRO A 21 -2.11 9.90 -4.17
C PRO A 21 -1.50 11.26 -3.81
N ALA A 22 -0.40 11.26 -3.08
CA ALA A 22 0.33 12.48 -2.75
C ALA A 22 0.98 13.06 -4.03
N LEU A 23 0.26 13.93 -4.74
CA LEU A 23 0.77 14.63 -5.92
C LEU A 23 1.57 15.86 -5.51
N LYS A 24 2.73 16.04 -6.10
CA LYS A 24 3.56 17.24 -5.95
C LYS A 24 3.89 17.80 -7.34
N ASN A 25 3.88 19.10 -7.47
CA ASN A 25 4.47 19.75 -8.65
C ASN A 25 6.01 19.79 -8.56
N LYS A 26 6.70 20.19 -9.62
CA LYS A 26 8.18 20.28 -9.67
C LYS A 26 8.79 21.19 -8.60
N LYS A 27 7.99 22.09 -8.01
CA LYS A 27 8.42 22.99 -6.90
C LYS A 27 8.22 22.33 -5.52
N GLY A 28 7.76 21.08 -5.46
CA GLY A 28 7.54 20.33 -4.23
C GLY A 28 6.24 20.67 -3.49
N LEU A 29 5.36 21.47 -4.09
CA LEU A 29 4.05 21.80 -3.53
C LEU A 29 3.12 20.60 -3.67
N TYR A 30 2.44 20.23 -2.60
CA TYR A 30 1.36 19.23 -2.65
C TYR A 30 0.15 19.81 -3.38
N THR A 31 -0.39 19.03 -4.33
CA THR A 31 -1.49 19.48 -5.21
C THR A 31 -2.66 18.50 -5.26
N ASN A 32 -2.55 17.36 -4.59
CA ASN A 32 -3.53 16.28 -4.62
C ASN A 32 -4.94 16.70 -4.15
N SER A 33 -5.04 17.56 -3.12
CA SER A 33 -6.34 18.05 -2.65
C SER A 33 -7.00 18.94 -3.68
N VAL A 34 -6.27 19.88 -4.27
CA VAL A 34 -6.80 20.79 -5.30
C VAL A 34 -7.20 20.01 -6.54
N TYR A 35 -6.37 19.06 -6.97
CA TYR A 35 -6.66 18.22 -8.14
C TYR A 35 -7.94 17.39 -7.93
N GLY A 36 -8.05 16.69 -6.81
CA GLY A 36 -9.24 15.89 -6.50
C GLY A 36 -10.50 16.77 -6.29
N PHE A 37 -10.34 17.95 -5.70
CA PHE A 37 -11.43 18.92 -5.57
C PHE A 37 -11.93 19.38 -6.94
N THR A 38 -11.01 19.70 -7.88
CA THR A 38 -11.34 20.09 -9.26
C THR A 38 -12.16 19.01 -9.96
N LEU A 39 -11.71 17.72 -9.85
CA LEU A 39 -12.43 16.59 -10.44
C LEU A 39 -13.85 16.43 -9.89
N MET A 40 -14.00 16.52 -8.56
CA MET A 40 -15.32 16.43 -7.92
C MET A 40 -16.21 17.59 -8.32
N LEU A 41 -15.68 18.80 -8.31
CA LEU A 41 -16.42 20.01 -8.69
C LEU A 41 -16.92 19.93 -10.14
N GLU A 42 -16.03 19.62 -11.11
CA GLU A 42 -16.41 19.50 -12.51
C GLU A 42 -17.49 18.42 -12.72
N LYS A 43 -17.33 17.27 -12.09
CA LYS A 43 -18.31 16.20 -12.16
C LYS A 43 -19.68 16.64 -11.62
N ILE A 44 -19.70 17.24 -10.43
CA ILE A 44 -20.94 17.69 -9.79
C ILE A 44 -21.64 18.76 -10.63
N LEU A 45 -20.88 19.72 -11.18
CA LEU A 45 -21.44 20.77 -12.06
C LEU A 45 -22.01 20.15 -13.35
N ALA A 46 -21.31 19.18 -13.94
CA ALA A 46 -21.76 18.48 -15.15
C ALA A 46 -23.02 17.64 -14.89
N ASP A 47 -23.06 16.88 -13.79
CA ASP A 47 -24.17 15.98 -13.46
C ASP A 47 -25.45 16.75 -13.07
N THR A 48 -25.32 17.93 -12.46
CA THR A 48 -26.47 18.67 -11.88
C THR A 48 -26.88 19.92 -12.66
N ASN A 49 -25.98 20.49 -13.46
CA ASN A 49 -26.17 21.72 -14.23
C ASN A 49 -26.89 22.83 -13.43
N PRO A 50 -26.31 23.28 -12.31
CA PRO A 50 -26.98 24.22 -11.41
C PRO A 50 -26.90 25.66 -11.96
N LYS A 51 -27.88 26.48 -11.60
CA LYS A 51 -27.88 27.93 -11.90
C LYS A 51 -27.05 28.70 -10.87
N TYR A 52 -27.01 28.24 -9.64
CA TYR A 52 -26.36 28.90 -8.54
C TYR A 52 -25.42 27.93 -7.84
N ALA A 53 -24.26 28.42 -7.37
CA ALA A 53 -23.28 27.62 -6.64
C ALA A 53 -22.64 28.44 -5.52
N LEU A 54 -22.47 27.82 -4.34
CA LEU A 54 -21.75 28.37 -3.22
C LEU A 54 -20.92 27.29 -2.53
N VAL A 55 -19.71 27.66 -2.09
CA VAL A 55 -18.87 26.80 -1.24
C VAL A 55 -18.72 27.44 0.14
N ALA A 56 -19.00 26.71 1.19
CA ALA A 56 -18.81 27.18 2.56
C ALA A 56 -17.52 26.58 3.16
N PHE A 57 -16.80 27.40 3.92
CA PHE A 57 -15.59 26.99 4.65
C PHE A 57 -15.70 27.35 6.14
N ASP A 58 -15.02 26.56 6.98
CA ASP A 58 -14.83 26.91 8.38
C ASP A 58 -13.77 28.02 8.52
N LYS A 59 -14.07 29.07 9.28
CA LYS A 59 -13.14 30.22 9.51
C LYS A 59 -12.53 30.22 10.90
N GLY A 60 -12.05 29.18 11.38
CA GLY A 60 -11.38 29.17 12.66
C GLY A 60 -11.79 28.03 13.57
N LYS A 61 -11.34 28.11 14.86
CA LYS A 61 -11.55 26.99 15.80
C LYS A 61 -12.58 27.27 16.87
N GLN A 62 -13.09 28.51 17.04
CA GLN A 62 -14.00 28.89 18.10
C GLN A 62 -15.31 29.34 17.48
N THR A 63 -16.33 28.51 17.61
CA THR A 63 -17.72 28.80 17.24
C THR A 63 -18.59 28.84 18.48
N PHE A 64 -19.86 29.23 18.35
CA PHE A 64 -20.82 29.22 19.47
C PHE A 64 -20.96 27.83 20.14
N ARG A 65 -20.64 26.73 19.40
CA ARG A 65 -20.63 25.38 19.96
C ARG A 65 -19.48 25.19 20.95
N HIS A 66 -18.30 25.71 20.65
CA HIS A 66 -17.17 25.70 21.60
C HIS A 66 -17.43 26.53 22.85
N GLN A 67 -18.17 27.65 22.73
CA GLN A 67 -18.60 28.44 23.89
C GLN A 67 -19.61 27.66 24.75
N SER A 68 -20.46 26.82 24.15
CA SER A 68 -21.40 25.97 24.83
C SER A 68 -20.80 24.70 25.43
N TYR A 69 -19.74 24.17 24.82
CA TYR A 69 -19.03 22.96 25.25
C TYR A 69 -17.56 23.00 24.83
N GLU A 70 -16.67 23.32 25.77
CA GLU A 70 -15.23 23.52 25.53
C GLU A 70 -14.53 22.30 24.88
N ALA A 71 -14.98 21.09 25.17
CA ALA A 71 -14.41 19.85 24.62
C ALA A 71 -14.94 19.50 23.21
N TYR A 72 -15.82 20.29 22.61
CA TYR A 72 -16.35 20.09 21.27
C TYR A 72 -15.23 20.01 20.23
N LYS A 73 -15.22 18.98 19.37
CA LYS A 73 -14.16 18.69 18.37
C LYS A 73 -12.73 18.59 18.94
N GLY A 74 -12.58 18.53 20.29
CA GLY A 74 -11.27 18.53 20.96
C GLY A 74 -10.41 17.29 20.72
N THR A 75 -11.00 16.21 20.21
CA THR A 75 -10.32 14.95 19.87
C THR A 75 -9.85 14.88 18.41
N ARG A 76 -10.21 15.86 17.57
CA ARG A 76 -9.79 15.89 16.18
C ARG A 76 -8.28 16.12 16.05
N ASP A 77 -7.61 15.34 15.20
CA ASP A 77 -6.20 15.53 14.87
C ASP A 77 -6.00 16.90 14.18
N LYS A 78 -4.78 17.43 14.26
CA LYS A 78 -4.45 18.66 13.54
C LYS A 78 -4.49 18.42 12.04
N THR A 79 -5.02 19.38 11.29
CA THR A 79 -4.97 19.37 9.82
C THR A 79 -3.52 19.19 9.35
N PRO A 80 -3.23 18.24 8.47
CA PRO A 80 -1.89 18.08 7.88
C PRO A 80 -1.41 19.40 7.25
N SER A 81 -0.13 19.73 7.46
CA SER A 81 0.46 20.96 6.90
C SER A 81 0.34 21.01 5.38
N GLU A 82 0.47 19.83 4.76
CA GLU A 82 0.37 19.60 3.32
C GLU A 82 -1.04 19.92 2.76
N LEU A 83 -2.08 19.74 3.56
CA LEU A 83 -3.44 20.14 3.20
C LEU A 83 -3.68 21.62 3.45
N VAL A 84 -3.14 22.17 4.56
CA VAL A 84 -3.29 23.59 4.90
C VAL A 84 -2.78 24.49 3.78
N GLU A 85 -1.64 24.14 3.17
CA GLU A 85 -1.07 24.88 2.04
C GLU A 85 -1.98 24.89 0.81
N GLN A 86 -2.82 23.87 0.64
CA GLN A 86 -3.69 23.70 -0.53
C GLN A 86 -5.01 24.47 -0.43
N PHE A 87 -5.49 24.85 0.76
CA PHE A 87 -6.75 25.60 0.88
C PHE A 87 -6.75 26.95 0.13
N GLY A 88 -5.59 27.62 0.06
CA GLY A 88 -5.43 28.83 -0.73
C GLY A 88 -5.70 28.58 -2.21
N TYR A 89 -5.16 27.50 -2.76
CA TYR A 89 -5.34 27.11 -4.16
C TYR A 89 -6.75 26.61 -4.47
N VAL A 90 -7.44 26.00 -3.49
CA VAL A 90 -8.87 25.67 -3.65
C VAL A 90 -9.70 26.95 -3.83
N ARG A 91 -9.39 28.04 -3.10
CA ARG A 91 -10.06 29.33 -3.28
C ARG A 91 -9.71 29.97 -4.64
N GLU A 92 -8.44 29.96 -5.06
CA GLU A 92 -8.04 30.40 -6.41
C GLU A 92 -8.78 29.60 -7.50
N LEU A 93 -9.00 28.29 -7.27
CA LEU A 93 -9.80 27.45 -8.16
C LEU A 93 -11.25 27.95 -8.24
N LEU A 94 -11.89 28.16 -7.10
CA LEU A 94 -13.27 28.67 -7.05
C LEU A 94 -13.41 30.03 -7.75
N ASP A 95 -12.45 30.93 -7.53
CA ASP A 95 -12.41 32.22 -8.24
C ASP A 95 -12.32 32.03 -9.75
N SER A 96 -11.57 31.01 -10.23
CA SER A 96 -11.44 30.70 -11.65
C SER A 96 -12.74 30.12 -12.28
N TYR A 97 -13.58 29.47 -11.46
CA TYR A 97 -14.92 29.03 -11.85
C TYR A 97 -15.99 30.09 -11.64
N GLY A 98 -15.63 31.25 -11.07
CA GLY A 98 -16.58 32.31 -10.68
C GLY A 98 -17.54 31.89 -9.58
N ILE A 99 -17.20 30.85 -8.81
CA ILE A 99 -18.04 30.32 -7.73
C ILE A 99 -17.70 31.06 -6.43
N LYS A 100 -18.72 31.66 -5.83
CA LYS A 100 -18.59 32.31 -4.53
C LYS A 100 -18.29 31.33 -3.41
N TYR A 101 -17.49 31.77 -2.44
CA TYR A 101 -17.32 31.03 -1.19
C TYR A 101 -17.55 31.94 -0.01
N GLU A 102 -17.97 31.35 1.13
CA GLU A 102 -18.34 32.09 2.34
C GLU A 102 -17.79 31.40 3.58
N GLU A 103 -17.39 32.21 4.57
CA GLU A 103 -16.84 31.73 5.84
C GLU A 103 -17.15 32.74 6.96
N HIS A 104 -17.58 32.26 8.13
CA HIS A 104 -17.89 33.07 9.29
C HIS A 104 -17.10 32.70 10.54
N PHE A 105 -16.75 33.67 11.40
CA PHE A 105 -15.98 33.38 12.63
C PHE A 105 -16.79 32.60 13.68
N ASP A 106 -18.09 32.91 13.85
CA ASP A 106 -18.93 32.36 14.90
C ASP A 106 -19.69 31.09 14.49
N TYR A 107 -19.75 30.77 13.20
CA TYR A 107 -20.53 29.69 12.62
C TYR A 107 -19.62 28.71 11.83
N GLU A 108 -20.09 27.48 11.74
CA GLU A 108 -19.42 26.44 10.94
C GLU A 108 -19.96 26.45 9.51
N ALA A 109 -19.22 25.85 8.57
CA ALA A 109 -19.64 25.69 7.18
C ALA A 109 -21.03 25.07 7.05
N ASP A 110 -21.35 24.09 7.91
CA ASP A 110 -22.66 23.43 7.95
C ASP A 110 -23.82 24.41 8.27
N ASP A 111 -23.58 25.39 9.15
CA ASP A 111 -24.58 26.40 9.51
C ASP A 111 -24.83 27.39 8.34
N ILE A 112 -23.76 27.75 7.64
CA ILE A 112 -23.85 28.58 6.40
C ILE A 112 -24.65 27.84 5.34
N ILE A 113 -24.28 26.56 5.08
CA ILE A 113 -24.99 25.70 4.10
C ILE A 113 -26.45 25.55 4.49
N GLY A 114 -26.75 25.28 5.76
CA GLY A 114 -28.12 25.13 6.26
C GLY A 114 -28.96 26.40 6.06
N SER A 115 -28.34 27.57 6.28
CA SER A 115 -29.02 28.86 6.11
C SER A 115 -29.35 29.13 4.64
N TYR A 116 -28.39 28.96 3.73
CA TYR A 116 -28.65 29.08 2.29
C TYR A 116 -29.63 28.05 1.78
N ALA A 117 -29.56 26.80 2.27
CA ALA A 117 -30.50 25.74 1.87
C ALA A 117 -31.94 26.14 2.22
N LYS A 118 -32.19 26.71 3.43
CA LYS A 118 -33.53 27.15 3.84
C LYS A 118 -34.00 28.41 3.12
N ILE A 119 -33.11 29.32 2.76
CA ILE A 119 -33.43 30.49 1.92
C ILE A 119 -33.82 30.02 0.52
N ALA A 120 -33.01 29.16 -0.11
CA ALA A 120 -33.26 28.66 -1.45
C ALA A 120 -34.53 27.79 -1.56
N GLU A 121 -34.82 26.97 -0.53
CA GLU A 121 -36.05 26.20 -0.44
C GLU A 121 -37.29 27.10 -0.40
N LYS A 122 -37.25 28.22 0.37
CA LYS A 122 -38.34 29.20 0.41
C LYS A 122 -38.59 29.91 -0.92
N GLU A 123 -37.52 30.15 -1.70
CA GLU A 123 -37.60 30.71 -3.05
C GLU A 123 -37.97 29.66 -4.12
N GLY A 124 -38.26 28.45 -3.73
CA GLY A 124 -38.71 27.37 -4.62
C GLY A 124 -37.62 26.78 -5.50
N LEU A 125 -36.36 26.81 -5.09
CA LEU A 125 -35.24 26.17 -5.79
C LEU A 125 -35.10 24.70 -5.38
N GLU A 126 -34.58 23.88 -6.27
CA GLU A 126 -34.04 22.54 -5.94
C GLU A 126 -32.64 22.73 -5.36
N VAL A 127 -32.43 22.23 -4.13
CA VAL A 127 -31.18 22.41 -3.38
C VAL A 127 -30.41 21.09 -3.34
N ILE A 128 -29.16 21.13 -3.73
CA ILE A 128 -28.24 19.99 -3.65
C ILE A 128 -27.10 20.37 -2.72
N ILE A 129 -26.99 19.68 -1.58
CA ILE A 129 -25.91 19.87 -0.62
C ILE A 129 -24.87 18.78 -0.85
N VAL A 130 -23.62 19.16 -1.13
CA VAL A 130 -22.51 18.22 -1.36
C VAL A 130 -21.56 18.22 -0.16
N THR A 131 -21.47 17.10 0.51
CA THR A 131 -20.67 16.97 1.72
C THR A 131 -20.17 15.53 1.96
N GLY A 132 -19.15 15.37 2.78
CA GLY A 132 -18.75 14.08 3.38
C GLY A 132 -19.21 13.94 4.84
N ASP A 133 -20.03 14.88 5.35
CA ASP A 133 -20.59 14.83 6.68
C ASP A 133 -22.07 14.42 6.67
N LYS A 134 -22.40 13.43 7.50
CA LYS A 134 -23.78 12.95 7.62
C LYS A 134 -24.68 13.87 8.42
N ASP A 135 -24.13 14.82 9.15
CA ASP A 135 -24.92 15.71 9.99
C ASP A 135 -25.83 16.59 9.14
N LEU A 136 -25.37 16.95 7.93
CA LEU A 136 -26.17 17.69 6.96
C LEU A 136 -27.40 16.91 6.45
N THR A 137 -27.50 15.59 6.69
CA THR A 137 -28.71 14.81 6.32
C THR A 137 -29.96 15.23 7.10
N GLN A 138 -29.80 15.94 8.23
CA GLN A 138 -30.91 16.51 8.98
C GLN A 138 -31.69 17.60 8.19
N LEU A 139 -31.05 18.17 7.17
CA LEU A 139 -31.64 19.23 6.33
C LEU A 139 -32.47 18.69 5.16
N ALA A 140 -32.42 17.39 4.89
CA ALA A 140 -33.13 16.79 3.74
C ALA A 140 -34.63 17.08 3.79
N SER A 141 -35.19 17.48 2.63
CA SER A 141 -36.61 17.75 2.46
C SER A 141 -37.05 17.37 1.04
N GLU A 142 -38.31 17.64 0.66
CA GLU A 142 -38.79 17.44 -0.71
C GLU A 142 -37.96 18.22 -1.75
N ASN A 143 -37.39 19.37 -1.37
CA ASN A 143 -36.58 20.21 -2.25
C ASN A 143 -35.08 20.22 -1.92
N ILE A 144 -34.66 19.58 -0.84
CA ILE A 144 -33.24 19.52 -0.42
C ILE A 144 -32.75 18.06 -0.43
N ALA A 145 -31.81 17.76 -1.32
CA ALA A 145 -31.12 16.47 -1.37
C ALA A 145 -29.66 16.62 -0.94
N ILE A 146 -29.14 15.63 -0.20
CA ILE A 146 -27.74 15.61 0.23
C ILE A 146 -26.96 14.58 -0.61
N TYR A 147 -25.97 15.06 -1.34
CA TYR A 147 -25.00 14.27 -2.08
C TYR A 147 -23.83 13.97 -1.16
N TYR A 148 -23.90 12.82 -0.51
CA TYR A 148 -22.91 12.36 0.44
C TYR A 148 -21.78 11.61 -0.26
N THR A 149 -20.55 12.15 -0.20
CA THR A 149 -19.35 11.52 -0.79
C THR A 149 -18.85 10.40 0.12
N LYS A 150 -18.89 9.12 -0.35
CA LYS A 150 -18.51 7.92 0.44
C LYS A 150 -17.03 7.58 0.38
N ARG A 151 -16.53 7.26 -0.80
CA ARG A 151 -15.15 6.82 -1.06
C ARG A 151 -14.67 7.39 -2.38
N GLY A 152 -13.35 7.64 -2.46
CA GLY A 152 -12.78 8.21 -3.67
C GLY A 152 -13.38 9.59 -3.98
N VAL A 153 -13.36 9.95 -5.23
CA VAL A 153 -13.88 11.24 -5.76
C VAL A 153 -15.18 11.07 -6.55
N THR A 154 -15.71 9.85 -6.71
CA THR A 154 -16.83 9.54 -7.61
C THR A 154 -18.00 8.82 -6.95
N ASP A 155 -17.83 8.20 -5.78
CA ASP A 155 -18.89 7.43 -5.11
C ASP A 155 -19.76 8.35 -4.23
N ILE A 156 -21.02 8.58 -4.65
CA ILE A 156 -21.98 9.51 -4.02
C ILE A 156 -23.26 8.75 -3.63
N ASP A 157 -23.66 8.83 -2.35
CA ASP A 157 -25.00 8.43 -1.89
C ASP A 157 -25.97 9.64 -1.91
N TYR A 158 -27.18 9.42 -2.37
CA TYR A 158 -28.23 10.43 -2.42
C TYR A 158 -29.15 10.29 -1.20
N TYR A 159 -29.03 11.19 -0.22
CA TYR A 159 -29.92 11.20 0.95
C TYR A 159 -31.10 12.13 0.70
N THR A 160 -32.27 11.52 0.52
CA THR A 160 -33.57 12.15 0.55
C THR A 160 -34.35 11.71 1.79
N PRO A 161 -35.49 12.33 2.13
CA PRO A 161 -36.33 11.87 3.23
C PRO A 161 -36.69 10.38 3.12
N GLU A 162 -36.99 9.90 1.90
CA GLU A 162 -37.33 8.50 1.65
C GLU A 162 -36.15 7.58 1.92
N PHE A 163 -34.95 7.94 1.46
CA PHE A 163 -33.75 7.13 1.70
C PHE A 163 -33.39 7.08 3.19
N ILE A 164 -33.55 8.19 3.91
CA ILE A 164 -33.34 8.26 5.37
C ILE A 164 -34.37 7.36 6.09
N ALA A 165 -35.63 7.41 5.67
CA ALA A 165 -36.68 6.56 6.23
C ALA A 165 -36.43 5.06 5.95
N GLU A 166 -36.00 4.72 4.73
CA GLU A 166 -35.63 3.34 4.38
C GLU A 166 -34.44 2.84 5.21
N LYS A 167 -33.40 3.64 5.33
CA LYS A 167 -32.13 3.26 5.94
C LYS A 167 -32.16 3.22 7.47
N TYR A 168 -32.84 4.19 8.10
CA TYR A 168 -32.84 4.38 9.55
C TYR A 168 -34.21 4.20 10.18
N GLY A 169 -35.28 4.21 9.42
CA GLY A 169 -36.65 4.25 9.95
C GLY A 169 -36.99 5.56 10.65
N LEU A 170 -36.28 6.64 10.33
CA LEU A 170 -36.38 7.96 10.96
C LEU A 170 -36.70 9.02 9.90
N THR A 171 -37.20 10.19 10.34
CA THR A 171 -37.26 11.39 9.51
C THR A 171 -35.92 12.16 9.53
N PRO A 172 -35.68 13.07 8.57
CA PRO A 172 -34.47 13.90 8.60
C PRO A 172 -34.28 14.64 9.93
N GLU A 173 -35.32 15.24 10.50
CA GLU A 173 -35.26 15.97 11.77
C GLU A 173 -34.87 15.06 12.94
N GLN A 174 -35.21 13.76 12.87
CA GLN A 174 -34.87 12.80 13.91
C GLN A 174 -33.39 12.37 13.90
N ILE A 175 -32.61 12.74 12.89
CA ILE A 175 -31.16 12.51 12.86
C ILE A 175 -30.48 13.27 13.99
N VAL A 176 -30.93 14.50 14.27
CA VAL A 176 -30.44 15.30 15.42
C VAL A 176 -30.76 14.61 16.72
N ASP A 177 -31.99 14.12 16.87
CA ASP A 177 -32.42 13.38 18.04
C ASP A 177 -31.61 12.10 18.27
N MET A 178 -31.32 11.39 17.18
CA MET A 178 -30.44 10.21 17.23
C MET A 178 -29.06 10.58 17.77
N LYS A 179 -28.45 11.67 17.27
CA LYS A 179 -27.18 12.19 17.77
C LYS A 179 -27.26 12.66 19.21
N GLY A 180 -28.38 13.27 19.62
CA GLY A 180 -28.67 13.63 21.02
C GLY A 180 -28.56 12.43 21.96
N LEU A 181 -29.16 11.28 21.59
CA LEU A 181 -29.12 10.06 22.39
C LEU A 181 -27.78 9.32 22.35
N MET A 182 -27.19 9.13 21.16
CA MET A 182 -26.00 8.29 21.01
C MET A 182 -24.66 9.05 21.10
N GLY A 183 -24.70 10.38 21.01
CA GLY A 183 -23.50 11.20 20.86
C GLY A 183 -22.81 11.06 19.50
N ASP A 184 -21.72 11.78 19.34
CA ASP A 184 -20.80 11.65 18.21
C ASP A 184 -19.33 11.66 18.66
N LYS A 185 -18.64 10.56 18.40
CA LYS A 185 -17.23 10.44 18.78
C LYS A 185 -16.29 11.28 17.91
N SER A 186 -16.66 11.55 16.65
CA SER A 186 -15.84 12.36 15.74
C SER A 186 -15.80 13.82 16.17
N ASP A 187 -16.92 14.32 16.71
CA ASP A 187 -17.06 15.69 17.18
C ASP A 187 -16.98 15.82 18.71
N ASN A 188 -16.68 14.71 19.37
CA ASN A 188 -16.62 14.65 20.83
C ASN A 188 -17.92 15.10 21.51
N ILE A 189 -19.06 14.78 20.89
CA ILE A 189 -20.38 15.00 21.44
C ILE A 189 -20.75 13.85 22.39
N PRO A 190 -21.07 14.09 23.67
CA PRO A 190 -21.11 13.05 24.71
C PRO A 190 -22.18 11.99 24.49
N GLY A 191 -23.41 12.37 24.17
CA GLY A 191 -24.57 11.47 24.18
C GLY A 191 -24.81 10.80 25.51
N ILE A 192 -25.68 9.80 25.56
CA ILE A 192 -25.90 8.98 26.74
C ILE A 192 -24.97 7.77 26.76
N ALA A 193 -24.19 7.64 27.82
CA ALA A 193 -23.22 6.55 27.97
C ALA A 193 -23.87 5.15 27.82
N GLY A 194 -23.43 4.40 26.79
CA GLY A 194 -23.93 3.05 26.52
C GLY A 194 -25.26 2.99 25.76
N VAL A 195 -25.72 4.12 25.19
CA VAL A 195 -26.76 4.18 24.17
C VAL A 195 -26.07 4.29 22.80
N GLY A 196 -26.24 3.30 21.96
CA GLY A 196 -25.71 3.30 20.58
C GLY A 196 -26.82 3.46 19.55
N GLU A 197 -26.44 3.57 18.28
CA GLU A 197 -27.34 3.84 17.15
C GLU A 197 -28.62 2.97 17.16
N LYS A 198 -28.48 1.65 17.28
CA LYS A 198 -29.67 0.74 17.31
C LYS A 198 -30.64 1.03 18.45
N THR A 199 -30.12 1.41 19.61
CA THR A 199 -30.94 1.74 20.77
C THR A 199 -31.62 3.10 20.58
N ALA A 200 -30.89 4.07 20.07
CA ALA A 200 -31.42 5.41 19.76
C ALA A 200 -32.52 5.33 18.70
N ILE A 201 -32.32 4.62 17.60
CA ILE A 201 -33.33 4.40 16.56
C ILE A 201 -34.60 3.76 17.16
N LYS A 202 -34.45 2.70 17.95
CA LYS A 202 -35.59 2.04 18.58
C LYS A 202 -36.40 3.01 19.46
N LEU A 203 -35.74 3.83 20.28
CA LEU A 203 -36.38 4.82 21.14
C LEU A 203 -37.07 5.89 20.30
N LEU A 204 -36.45 6.42 19.28
CA LEU A 204 -37.02 7.46 18.42
C LEU A 204 -38.17 6.98 17.54
N THR A 205 -38.15 5.72 17.14
CA THR A 205 -39.28 5.10 16.44
C THR A 205 -40.53 5.13 17.29
N GLU A 206 -40.40 4.91 18.63
CA GLU A 206 -41.51 4.88 19.59
C GLU A 206 -41.88 6.27 20.12
N TYR A 207 -40.87 7.06 20.57
CA TYR A 207 -41.10 8.32 21.28
C TYR A 207 -40.89 9.57 20.41
N LYS A 208 -40.39 9.45 19.22
CA LYS A 208 -40.18 10.48 18.18
C LYS A 208 -39.04 11.48 18.44
N THR A 209 -38.95 12.07 19.65
CA THR A 209 -37.89 13.07 19.97
C THR A 209 -37.14 12.69 21.25
N VAL A 210 -35.95 13.26 21.44
CA VAL A 210 -35.14 13.08 22.66
C VAL A 210 -35.92 13.48 23.88
N GLU A 211 -36.62 14.62 23.82
CA GLU A 211 -37.41 15.15 24.95
C GLU A 211 -38.49 14.12 25.35
N ASN A 212 -39.24 13.60 24.40
CA ASN A 212 -40.27 12.59 24.66
C ASN A 212 -39.69 11.28 25.22
N VAL A 213 -38.51 10.86 24.75
CA VAL A 213 -37.77 9.70 25.31
C VAL A 213 -37.48 9.96 26.80
N LEU A 214 -36.93 11.14 27.10
CA LEU A 214 -36.52 11.52 28.45
C LEU A 214 -37.70 11.77 29.40
N ASP A 215 -38.85 12.20 28.89
CA ASP A 215 -40.07 12.39 29.67
C ASP A 215 -40.84 11.09 29.92
N ASN A 216 -40.55 10.03 29.12
CA ASN A 216 -41.22 8.74 29.25
C ASN A 216 -40.28 7.62 29.76
N ILE A 217 -39.20 7.96 30.46
CA ILE A 217 -38.21 6.97 30.97
C ILE A 217 -38.89 5.86 31.77
N ASP A 218 -39.93 6.17 32.55
CA ASP A 218 -40.65 5.20 33.36
C ASP A 218 -41.39 4.13 32.54
N ASN A 219 -41.74 4.41 31.31
CA ASN A 219 -42.42 3.51 30.40
C ASN A 219 -41.43 2.64 29.54
N ILE A 220 -40.15 2.99 29.52
CA ILE A 220 -39.12 2.28 28.74
C ILE A 220 -38.74 0.95 29.44
N SER A 221 -38.59 -0.13 28.69
CA SER A 221 -38.20 -1.43 29.23
C SER A 221 -36.71 -1.50 29.52
N GLY A 222 -36.30 -2.15 30.62
CA GLY A 222 -34.90 -2.40 30.98
C GLY A 222 -34.33 -1.47 32.02
N LYS A 223 -34.09 -1.99 33.26
CA LYS A 223 -33.57 -1.22 34.40
C LYS A 223 -32.31 -0.41 34.10
N LYS A 224 -31.29 -1.04 33.49
CA LYS A 224 -30.01 -0.37 33.14
C LYS A 224 -30.18 0.75 32.10
N LEU A 225 -31.16 0.60 31.18
CA LEU A 225 -31.42 1.65 30.19
C LEU A 225 -32.10 2.85 30.83
N LYS A 226 -33.07 2.63 31.73
CA LYS A 226 -33.71 3.71 32.49
C LYS A 226 -32.69 4.49 33.31
N GLU A 227 -31.83 3.79 34.05
CA GLU A 227 -30.75 4.42 34.84
C GLU A 227 -29.91 5.33 33.97
N ARG A 228 -29.41 4.81 32.81
CA ARG A 228 -28.60 5.59 31.88
C ARG A 228 -29.29 6.80 31.27
N LEU A 229 -30.58 6.65 30.90
CA LEU A 229 -31.36 7.76 30.36
C LEU A 229 -31.60 8.85 31.43
N THR A 230 -31.78 8.44 32.70
CA THR A 230 -31.95 9.38 33.81
C THR A 230 -30.66 10.15 34.10
N GLU A 231 -29.52 9.41 34.18
CA GLU A 231 -28.21 10.01 34.46
C GLU A 231 -27.71 10.87 33.29
N GLY A 232 -27.94 10.45 32.04
CA GLY A 232 -27.49 11.15 30.82
C GLY A 232 -28.47 12.18 30.27
N ARG A 233 -29.49 12.60 31.02
CA ARG A 233 -30.53 13.55 30.55
C ARG A 233 -29.94 14.86 30.02
N GLU A 234 -29.09 15.50 30.82
CA GLU A 234 -28.44 16.76 30.44
C GLU A 234 -27.50 16.60 29.26
N ASP A 235 -26.73 15.52 29.24
CA ASP A 235 -25.83 15.21 28.14
C ASP A 235 -26.58 14.99 26.83
N ALA A 236 -27.75 14.34 26.86
CA ALA A 236 -28.57 14.14 25.66
C ALA A 236 -29.08 15.45 25.07
N LEU A 237 -29.58 16.35 25.92
CA LEU A 237 -30.10 17.66 25.50
C LEU A 237 -28.96 18.56 24.98
N LEU A 238 -27.82 18.55 25.66
CA LEU A 238 -26.62 19.25 25.21
C LEU A 238 -26.15 18.68 23.84
N SER A 239 -26.10 17.35 23.71
CA SER A 239 -25.70 16.69 22.48
C SER A 239 -26.60 17.00 21.30
N LYS A 240 -27.92 17.01 21.52
CA LYS A 240 -28.91 17.47 20.52
C LYS A 240 -28.62 18.91 20.10
N LYS A 241 -28.42 19.82 21.08
CA LYS A 241 -28.11 21.23 20.79
C LYS A 241 -26.82 21.38 19.97
N LEU A 242 -25.76 20.62 20.29
CA LEU A 242 -24.50 20.68 19.58
C LEU A 242 -24.58 20.10 18.15
N ALA A 243 -25.39 19.05 17.96
CA ALA A 243 -25.58 18.40 16.66
C ALA A 243 -26.56 19.17 15.74
N THR A 244 -27.35 20.09 16.28
CA THR A 244 -28.31 20.87 15.49
C THR A 244 -27.60 21.91 14.63
N ILE A 245 -27.87 21.89 13.34
CA ILE A 245 -27.38 22.89 12.38
C ILE A 245 -28.24 24.17 12.55
N TYR A 246 -27.54 25.29 12.69
CA TYR A 246 -28.20 26.60 12.80
C TYR A 246 -28.46 27.12 11.39
N THR A 247 -29.75 27.50 11.11
CA THR A 247 -30.22 27.85 9.76
C THR A 247 -30.58 29.33 9.59
N GLU A 248 -30.13 30.18 10.50
CA GLU A 248 -30.41 31.63 10.51
C GLU A 248 -29.08 32.43 10.57
N VAL A 249 -28.00 31.94 9.99
CA VAL A 249 -26.73 32.67 9.88
C VAL A 249 -26.96 33.91 9.03
N PRO A 250 -26.45 35.08 9.45
CA PRO A 250 -26.45 36.25 8.58
C PRO A 250 -25.53 35.98 7.37
N VAL A 251 -26.14 35.75 6.23
CA VAL A 251 -25.45 35.41 5.00
C VAL A 251 -25.01 36.68 4.25
N ASP A 252 -23.78 36.63 3.65
CA ASP A 252 -23.17 37.79 3.03
C ASP A 252 -23.68 38.04 1.60
N ASN A 253 -24.13 36.98 0.89
CA ASN A 253 -24.58 37.06 -0.50
C ASN A 253 -26.07 36.76 -0.64
N LYS A 254 -26.74 37.42 -1.59
CA LYS A 254 -28.08 37.04 -2.03
C LYS A 254 -28.01 35.90 -3.03
N LEU A 255 -29.11 35.14 -3.19
CA LEU A 255 -29.15 34.03 -4.16
C LEU A 255 -28.80 34.48 -5.59
N GLU A 256 -29.20 35.67 -5.97
CA GLU A 256 -28.92 36.24 -7.29
C GLU A 256 -27.42 36.46 -7.53
N ASP A 257 -26.63 36.70 -6.50
CA ASP A 257 -25.19 36.89 -6.53
C ASP A 257 -24.42 35.58 -6.68
N LEU A 258 -25.08 34.44 -6.54
CA LEU A 258 -24.48 33.09 -6.57
C LEU A 258 -24.47 32.45 -7.97
N THR A 259 -24.83 33.20 -9.01
CA THR A 259 -24.58 32.78 -10.38
C THR A 259 -23.07 32.75 -10.63
N TYR A 260 -22.61 31.76 -11.37
CA TYR A 260 -21.18 31.57 -11.63
C TYR A 260 -20.90 31.55 -13.14
N SER A 261 -19.71 31.97 -13.50
CA SER A 261 -19.21 31.93 -14.86
C SER A 261 -17.72 31.69 -14.86
N GLU A 262 -17.30 30.71 -15.61
CA GLU A 262 -15.90 30.30 -15.67
C GLU A 262 -15.02 31.35 -16.34
N ASN A 263 -13.85 31.60 -15.74
CA ASN A 263 -12.79 32.39 -16.34
C ASN A 263 -11.68 31.46 -16.84
N ILE A 264 -11.64 31.22 -18.14
CA ILE A 264 -10.72 30.28 -18.78
C ILE A 264 -9.26 30.70 -18.61
N GLU A 265 -8.97 32.01 -18.63
CA GLU A 265 -7.58 32.52 -18.44
C GLU A 265 -7.11 32.22 -17.02
N LEU A 266 -7.89 32.55 -16.00
CA LEU A 266 -7.55 32.24 -14.61
C LEU A 266 -7.43 30.73 -14.36
N LYS A 267 -8.29 29.90 -15.00
CA LYS A 267 -8.15 28.45 -14.95
C LYS A 267 -6.83 27.98 -15.54
N ARG A 268 -6.46 28.49 -16.70
CA ARG A 268 -5.21 28.16 -17.38
C ARG A 268 -4.00 28.52 -16.51
N GLU A 269 -3.94 29.77 -16.02
CA GLU A 269 -2.86 30.23 -15.14
C GLU A 269 -2.72 29.36 -13.90
N LEU A 270 -3.84 29.01 -13.24
CA LEU A 270 -3.85 28.15 -12.07
C LEU A 270 -3.38 26.72 -12.40
N PHE A 271 -3.87 26.13 -13.49
CA PHE A 271 -3.49 24.77 -13.88
C PHE A 271 -2.04 24.67 -14.35
N GLU A 272 -1.49 25.71 -14.99
CA GLU A 272 -0.06 25.82 -15.29
C GLU A 272 0.78 25.92 -14.01
N LYS A 273 0.38 26.77 -13.06
CA LYS A 273 1.01 26.94 -11.75
C LYS A 273 1.05 25.64 -10.95
N LEU A 274 -0.01 24.83 -11.03
CA LEU A 274 -0.14 23.56 -10.32
C LEU A 274 0.35 22.35 -11.13
N GLU A 275 0.72 22.55 -12.41
CA GLU A 275 1.15 21.52 -13.36
C GLU A 275 0.05 20.47 -13.64
N PHE A 276 -1.20 20.92 -13.75
CA PHE A 276 -2.36 20.08 -14.04
C PHE A 276 -2.51 19.83 -15.55
N VAL A 277 -1.60 19.03 -16.11
CA VAL A 277 -1.48 18.78 -17.56
C VAL A 277 -2.79 18.27 -18.18
N SER A 278 -3.52 17.38 -17.49
CA SER A 278 -4.78 16.84 -17.97
C SER A 278 -5.87 17.91 -18.12
N PHE A 279 -5.99 18.82 -17.15
CA PHE A 279 -6.95 19.93 -17.22
C PHE A 279 -6.54 20.98 -18.26
N LEU A 280 -5.25 21.24 -18.44
CA LEU A 280 -4.74 22.12 -19.49
C LEU A 280 -5.08 21.59 -20.90
N ARG A 281 -4.91 20.28 -21.11
CA ARG A 281 -5.31 19.64 -22.38
C ARG A 281 -6.80 19.79 -22.63
N LYS A 282 -7.65 19.59 -21.62
CA LYS A 282 -9.10 19.76 -21.71
C LYS A 282 -9.48 21.19 -22.09
N LEU A 283 -8.88 22.19 -21.43
CA LEU A 283 -9.09 23.61 -21.75
C LEU A 283 -8.67 23.97 -23.18
N SER A 284 -7.57 23.40 -23.70
CA SER A 284 -7.10 23.63 -25.06
C SER A 284 -8.03 23.03 -26.13
N GLN A 285 -8.79 21.99 -25.76
CA GLN A 285 -9.81 21.40 -26.66
C GLN A 285 -11.13 22.20 -26.70
N GLU A 286 -11.44 22.92 -25.63
CA GLU A 286 -12.69 23.72 -25.51
C GLU A 286 -12.56 25.14 -26.13
N THR A 287 -11.33 25.64 -26.31
CA THR A 287 -11.05 26.98 -26.91
C THR A 287 -10.04 26.86 -28.04
N PRO A 288 -10.47 26.78 -29.30
CA PRO A 288 -9.58 26.90 -30.45
C PRO A 288 -9.06 28.35 -30.55
N SER A 289 -7.86 28.64 -30.08
CA SER A 289 -7.20 29.93 -30.35
C SER A 289 -6.38 29.83 -31.63
N GLU A 290 -6.53 30.79 -32.51
CA GLU A 290 -5.84 30.88 -33.81
C GLU A 290 -4.30 31.01 -33.77
N GLU A 291 -3.67 31.01 -32.55
CA GLU A 291 -2.22 31.21 -32.38
C GLU A 291 -1.42 29.96 -31.93
N ALA A 292 -2.07 28.80 -31.74
CA ALA A 292 -1.38 27.54 -31.44
C ALA A 292 -1.29 26.65 -32.68
N GLY A 293 -0.86 27.21 -33.78
CA GLY A 293 -0.57 26.49 -34.99
C GLY A 293 0.67 25.60 -34.84
N GLU A 294 0.54 24.34 -35.29
CA GLU A 294 1.51 23.38 -35.77
C GLU A 294 2.00 22.25 -34.82
N VAL A 295 1.59 22.13 -33.54
CA VAL A 295 1.98 20.94 -32.78
C VAL A 295 0.80 20.19 -32.13
N ALA A 296 -0.44 20.69 -32.23
CA ALA A 296 -1.61 20.14 -31.54
C ALA A 296 -2.66 19.44 -32.43
N GLU A 297 -2.44 19.31 -33.73
CA GLU A 297 -3.47 18.78 -34.65
C GLU A 297 -3.48 17.26 -34.84
N GLU A 298 -2.59 16.51 -34.26
CA GLU A 298 -2.55 15.05 -34.48
C GLU A 298 -3.31 14.18 -33.45
N ASN A 299 -3.85 14.72 -32.34
CA ASN A 299 -4.46 13.86 -31.30
C ASN A 299 -5.80 14.36 -30.69
N ALA A 300 -6.51 15.25 -31.33
CA ALA A 300 -7.87 15.64 -30.91
C ALA A 300 -8.93 14.88 -31.71
N SER A 301 -9.09 13.60 -31.43
CA SER A 301 -10.28 12.86 -31.87
C SER A 301 -11.42 13.06 -30.86
N PRO A 302 -12.70 13.23 -31.30
CA PRO A 302 -13.86 13.19 -30.40
C PRO A 302 -13.80 11.87 -29.61
N LYS A 303 -14.32 11.84 -28.36
CA LYS A 303 -14.47 10.60 -27.57
C LYS A 303 -15.11 9.54 -28.47
N LYS A 304 -14.31 8.75 -29.16
CA LYS A 304 -14.80 7.55 -29.85
C LYS A 304 -15.18 6.60 -28.76
N GLU A 305 -16.44 6.26 -28.63
CA GLU A 305 -16.87 5.11 -27.86
C GLU A 305 -16.03 3.92 -28.31
N ILE A 306 -15.44 3.21 -27.33
CA ILE A 306 -14.69 1.99 -27.64
C ILE A 306 -15.68 1.01 -28.27
N ASN A 307 -15.40 0.56 -29.47
CA ASN A 307 -16.20 -0.46 -30.13
C ASN A 307 -15.91 -1.82 -29.46
N ILE A 308 -16.86 -2.36 -28.70
CA ILE A 308 -16.72 -3.65 -28.01
C ILE A 308 -17.22 -4.78 -28.92
N VAL A 309 -16.35 -5.71 -29.22
CA VAL A 309 -16.63 -6.93 -30.03
C VAL A 309 -16.44 -8.16 -29.14
N LEU A 310 -17.50 -8.93 -28.95
CA LEU A 310 -17.39 -10.25 -28.32
C LEU A 310 -16.73 -11.21 -29.32
N ALA A 311 -15.51 -11.59 -29.00
CA ALA A 311 -14.68 -12.39 -29.88
C ALA A 311 -14.81 -13.91 -29.55
N ASP A 312 -14.53 -14.74 -30.52
CA ASP A 312 -14.56 -16.20 -30.41
C ASP A 312 -13.24 -16.83 -30.92
N LYS A 313 -13.15 -18.15 -30.92
CA LYS A 313 -12.00 -18.92 -31.38
C LYS A 313 -11.63 -18.74 -32.87
N ASN A 314 -12.52 -18.10 -33.70
CA ASN A 314 -12.29 -17.87 -35.12
C ASN A 314 -12.04 -16.38 -35.43
N THR A 315 -12.14 -15.51 -34.45
CA THR A 315 -11.98 -14.08 -34.61
C THR A 315 -10.55 -13.75 -35.02
N LYS A 316 -10.39 -13.06 -36.16
CA LYS A 316 -9.10 -12.62 -36.69
C LYS A 316 -8.81 -11.19 -36.24
N ILE A 317 -7.64 -10.95 -35.70
CA ILE A 317 -7.17 -9.65 -35.25
C ILE A 317 -5.79 -9.41 -35.86
N ASP A 318 -5.52 -8.19 -36.32
CA ASP A 318 -4.15 -7.76 -36.54
C ASP A 318 -3.55 -7.31 -35.20
N PHE A 319 -2.59 -8.07 -34.70
CA PHE A 319 -1.98 -7.85 -33.38
C PHE A 319 -0.83 -6.83 -33.40
N THR A 320 -0.46 -6.27 -34.55
CA THR A 320 0.57 -5.23 -34.64
C THR A 320 0.13 -4.03 -33.80
N ASP A 321 0.96 -3.56 -32.87
CA ASP A 321 0.67 -2.47 -31.94
C ASP A 321 -0.59 -2.65 -31.09
N SER A 322 -1.03 -3.88 -30.89
CA SER A 322 -2.15 -4.18 -29.99
C SER A 322 -1.73 -4.19 -28.53
N THR A 323 -2.71 -3.97 -27.67
CA THR A 323 -2.58 -4.09 -26.22
C THR A 323 -3.51 -5.19 -25.73
N PHE A 324 -3.08 -6.03 -24.81
CA PHE A 324 -4.02 -6.95 -24.20
C PHE A 324 -3.91 -6.97 -22.66
N HIS A 325 -5.06 -7.24 -22.03
CA HIS A 325 -5.20 -7.30 -20.59
C HIS A 325 -5.98 -8.55 -20.20
N VAL A 326 -5.54 -9.20 -19.13
CA VAL A 326 -6.21 -10.35 -18.52
C VAL A 326 -6.77 -9.94 -17.18
N GLU A 327 -8.08 -10.01 -17.04
CA GLU A 327 -8.78 -9.68 -15.82
C GLU A 327 -9.12 -10.94 -15.04
N CYS A 328 -8.72 -10.97 -13.76
CA CYS A 328 -9.03 -12.05 -12.81
C CYS A 328 -9.99 -11.57 -11.74
N TYR A 329 -10.88 -12.43 -11.27
CA TYR A 329 -11.82 -12.11 -10.20
C TYR A 329 -11.13 -11.71 -8.89
N THR A 330 -9.97 -12.27 -8.59
CA THR A 330 -9.17 -11.92 -7.40
C THR A 330 -7.71 -11.70 -7.77
N GLU A 331 -6.96 -11.01 -6.90
CA GLU A 331 -5.51 -10.83 -7.07
C GLU A 331 -4.72 -12.14 -6.99
N ASP A 332 -5.28 -13.18 -6.35
CA ASP A 332 -4.69 -14.52 -6.30
C ASP A 332 -4.99 -15.28 -7.59
N TYR A 333 -4.30 -14.91 -8.67
CA TYR A 333 -4.48 -15.48 -10.00
C TYR A 333 -4.12 -16.97 -10.11
N HIS A 334 -3.42 -17.55 -9.12
CA HIS A 334 -3.17 -18.98 -9.06
C HIS A 334 -4.48 -19.78 -8.94
N ASN A 335 -5.42 -19.26 -8.16
CA ASN A 335 -6.69 -19.90 -7.82
C ASN A 335 -7.91 -19.11 -8.30
N SER A 336 -7.71 -18.01 -9.04
CA SER A 336 -8.79 -17.15 -9.49
C SER A 336 -9.29 -17.52 -10.87
N ASP A 337 -10.60 -17.34 -11.08
CA ASP A 337 -11.20 -17.37 -12.41
C ASP A 337 -10.77 -16.15 -13.23
N VAL A 338 -10.51 -16.34 -14.52
CA VAL A 338 -10.36 -15.27 -15.49
C VAL A 338 -11.75 -14.81 -15.91
N VAL A 339 -12.07 -13.56 -15.64
CA VAL A 339 -13.42 -13.01 -15.92
C VAL A 339 -13.54 -12.41 -17.31
N GLY A 340 -12.41 -12.12 -17.95
CA GLY A 340 -12.35 -11.67 -19.34
C GLY A 340 -10.92 -11.39 -19.79
N ILE A 341 -10.68 -11.53 -21.08
CA ILE A 341 -9.44 -11.15 -21.74
C ILE A 341 -9.78 -10.19 -22.86
N VAL A 342 -9.14 -9.04 -22.91
CA VAL A 342 -9.37 -8.03 -23.93
C VAL A 342 -8.13 -7.81 -24.78
N VAL A 343 -8.30 -7.76 -26.09
CA VAL A 343 -7.30 -7.25 -27.05
C VAL A 343 -7.81 -5.95 -27.60
N TYR A 344 -7.08 -4.86 -27.39
CA TYR A 344 -7.43 -3.54 -27.89
C TYR A 344 -6.53 -3.13 -29.06
N LYS A 345 -7.17 -2.65 -30.11
CA LYS A 345 -6.51 -2.05 -31.26
C LYS A 345 -7.37 -0.96 -31.89
N GLU A 346 -6.81 0.23 -32.07
CA GLU A 346 -7.37 1.33 -32.86
C GLU A 346 -8.87 1.64 -32.58
N GLY A 347 -9.22 1.70 -31.29
CA GLY A 347 -10.59 2.02 -30.86
C GLY A 347 -11.54 0.82 -30.80
N THR A 348 -11.05 -0.40 -31.07
CA THR A 348 -11.83 -1.65 -30.93
C THR A 348 -11.27 -2.54 -29.84
N ALA A 349 -12.12 -2.99 -28.94
CA ALA A 349 -11.83 -3.94 -27.88
C ALA A 349 -12.47 -5.30 -28.21
N TYR A 350 -11.63 -6.31 -28.47
CA TYR A 350 -12.06 -7.69 -28.71
C TYR A 350 -12.01 -8.43 -27.38
N ILE A 351 -13.17 -8.88 -26.89
CA ILE A 351 -13.30 -9.53 -25.57
C ILE A 351 -13.52 -11.02 -25.74
N PHE A 352 -12.66 -11.80 -25.07
CA PHE A 352 -12.67 -13.26 -25.06
C PHE A 352 -12.95 -13.79 -23.65
N SER A 353 -13.56 -14.98 -23.57
CA SER A 353 -13.38 -15.85 -22.42
C SER A 353 -11.98 -16.47 -22.42
N GLU A 354 -11.52 -17.04 -21.30
CA GLU A 354 -10.23 -17.72 -21.19
C GLU A 354 -10.10 -18.83 -22.24
N GLU A 355 -11.10 -19.72 -22.35
CA GLU A 355 -11.13 -20.80 -23.32
C GLU A 355 -11.04 -20.30 -24.76
N GLN A 356 -11.85 -19.29 -25.11
CA GLN A 356 -11.88 -18.75 -26.48
C GLN A 356 -10.54 -18.11 -26.85
N PHE A 357 -9.85 -17.43 -25.91
CA PHE A 357 -8.58 -16.78 -26.14
C PHE A 357 -7.48 -17.80 -26.43
N PHE A 358 -7.30 -18.78 -25.56
CA PHE A 358 -6.21 -19.76 -25.69
C PHE A 358 -6.50 -20.90 -26.69
N THR A 359 -7.69 -20.98 -27.26
CA THR A 359 -8.03 -21.91 -28.36
C THR A 359 -8.13 -21.21 -29.73
N ASN A 360 -7.98 -19.89 -29.81
CA ASN A 360 -7.94 -19.14 -31.05
C ASN A 360 -6.53 -19.24 -31.66
N GLU A 361 -6.42 -19.90 -32.82
CA GLU A 361 -5.12 -20.13 -33.50
C GLU A 361 -4.37 -18.80 -33.79
N PHE A 362 -5.07 -17.74 -34.16
CA PHE A 362 -4.44 -16.43 -34.43
C PHE A 362 -3.87 -15.78 -33.18
N VAL A 363 -4.53 -15.97 -32.03
CA VAL A 363 -4.03 -15.51 -30.72
C VAL A 363 -2.82 -16.33 -30.31
N VAL A 364 -2.86 -17.66 -30.43
CA VAL A 364 -1.73 -18.53 -30.07
C VAL A 364 -0.51 -18.21 -30.95
N ASP A 365 -0.71 -18.06 -32.25
CA ASP A 365 0.37 -17.64 -33.17
C ASP A 365 0.95 -16.28 -32.78
N TYR A 366 0.11 -15.33 -32.39
CA TYR A 366 0.57 -14.03 -31.89
C TYR A 366 1.36 -14.17 -30.61
N LEU A 367 0.86 -14.90 -29.62
CA LEU A 367 1.56 -15.08 -28.34
C LEU A 367 2.95 -15.72 -28.53
N GLN A 368 3.08 -16.66 -29.47
CA GLN A 368 4.33 -17.34 -29.79
C GLN A 368 5.23 -16.57 -30.77
N SER A 369 4.76 -15.49 -31.37
CA SER A 369 5.52 -14.68 -32.33
C SER A 369 6.49 -13.71 -31.67
N GLU A 370 7.35 -13.08 -32.50
CA GLU A 370 8.28 -12.01 -32.07
C GLU A 370 7.60 -10.62 -31.97
N ILE A 371 6.32 -10.49 -32.28
CA ILE A 371 5.58 -9.23 -32.13
C ILE A 371 5.57 -8.82 -30.67
N THR A 372 5.83 -7.55 -30.38
CA THR A 372 5.84 -7.01 -29.01
C THR A 372 4.46 -7.14 -28.35
N LYS A 373 4.42 -7.66 -27.11
CA LYS A 373 3.23 -7.78 -26.29
C LYS A 373 3.15 -6.60 -25.33
N THR A 374 2.18 -5.73 -25.51
CA THR A 374 1.92 -4.59 -24.61
C THR A 374 0.85 -5.00 -23.60
N VAL A 375 1.22 -5.03 -22.31
CA VAL A 375 0.38 -5.65 -21.25
C VAL A 375 0.47 -4.90 -19.91
N TYR A 376 -0.39 -5.29 -19.00
CA TYR A 376 -0.27 -4.99 -17.57
C TYR A 376 -0.17 -6.31 -16.80
N ASP A 377 0.91 -6.48 -15.98
CA ASP A 377 1.23 -7.67 -15.19
C ASP A 377 1.50 -8.92 -16.03
N PHE A 378 2.63 -8.87 -16.76
CA PHE A 378 3.08 -9.97 -17.63
C PHE A 378 3.26 -11.30 -16.90
N LYS A 379 3.77 -11.26 -15.66
CA LYS A 379 3.97 -12.46 -14.83
C LYS A 379 2.65 -13.24 -14.63
N LYS A 380 1.58 -12.53 -14.27
CA LYS A 380 0.22 -13.08 -14.17
C LYS A 380 -0.23 -13.69 -15.50
N ILE A 381 -0.05 -12.96 -16.58
CA ILE A 381 -0.46 -13.40 -17.92
C ILE A 381 0.28 -14.66 -18.34
N LEU A 382 1.59 -14.70 -18.12
CA LEU A 382 2.40 -15.87 -18.46
C LEU A 382 2.04 -17.11 -17.63
N PHE A 383 1.75 -16.93 -16.34
CA PHE A 383 1.25 -18.01 -15.49
C PHE A 383 -0.06 -18.60 -16.03
N ILE A 384 -1.02 -17.74 -16.41
CA ILE A 384 -2.31 -18.17 -16.97
C ILE A 384 -2.11 -18.84 -18.35
N ALA A 385 -1.24 -18.32 -19.21
CA ALA A 385 -0.91 -18.92 -20.48
C ALA A 385 -0.33 -20.34 -20.31
N LYS A 386 0.62 -20.51 -19.38
CA LYS A 386 1.19 -21.84 -19.04
C LYS A 386 0.14 -22.82 -18.52
N ARG A 387 -0.81 -22.35 -17.71
CA ARG A 387 -1.95 -23.15 -17.25
C ARG A 387 -2.78 -23.68 -18.43
N ASN A 388 -2.83 -22.93 -19.53
CA ASN A 388 -3.53 -23.31 -20.77
C ASN A 388 -2.60 -23.98 -21.81
N GLY A 389 -1.36 -24.30 -21.46
CA GLY A 389 -0.40 -24.96 -22.34
C GLY A 389 0.17 -24.07 -23.46
N VAL A 390 0.15 -22.76 -23.30
CA VAL A 390 0.62 -21.78 -24.29
C VAL A 390 1.82 -21.01 -23.74
N ASP A 391 2.91 -20.96 -24.52
CA ASP A 391 4.07 -20.13 -24.24
C ASP A 391 3.94 -18.74 -24.88
N ILE A 392 4.61 -17.75 -24.27
CA ILE A 392 4.66 -16.37 -24.79
C ILE A 392 6.10 -16.03 -25.14
N ASN A 393 6.32 -15.65 -26.40
CA ASN A 393 7.62 -15.28 -26.95
C ASN A 393 7.67 -13.80 -27.35
N GLY A 394 8.85 -13.33 -27.76
CA GLY A 394 9.08 -11.97 -28.22
C GLY A 394 9.24 -10.94 -27.09
N GLU A 395 9.40 -9.68 -27.49
CA GLU A 395 9.51 -8.57 -26.53
C GLU A 395 8.18 -8.32 -25.79
N VAL A 396 8.29 -7.90 -24.56
CA VAL A 396 7.12 -7.54 -23.73
C VAL A 396 7.28 -6.12 -23.20
N PHE A 397 6.19 -5.35 -23.25
CA PHE A 397 6.06 -4.04 -22.63
C PHE A 397 5.06 -4.15 -21.49
N ASP A 398 5.56 -4.22 -20.25
CA ASP A 398 4.73 -4.38 -19.05
C ASP A 398 4.58 -3.06 -18.30
N VAL A 399 3.39 -2.47 -18.36
CA VAL A 399 3.07 -1.18 -17.74
C VAL A 399 3.22 -1.21 -16.21
N LYS A 400 2.98 -2.34 -15.55
CA LYS A 400 3.12 -2.49 -14.09
C LYS A 400 4.58 -2.41 -13.65
N ILE A 401 5.44 -3.16 -14.31
CA ILE A 401 6.89 -3.16 -14.02
C ILE A 401 7.49 -1.80 -14.35
N LEU A 402 7.14 -1.21 -15.49
CA LEU A 402 7.63 0.11 -15.89
C LEU A 402 7.19 1.21 -14.93
N SER A 403 5.94 1.21 -14.49
CA SER A 403 5.45 2.17 -13.48
C SER A 403 6.27 2.10 -12.19
N TYR A 404 6.58 0.89 -11.74
CA TYR A 404 7.41 0.68 -10.55
C TYR A 404 8.85 1.14 -10.76
N LEU A 405 9.46 0.91 -11.92
CA LEU A 405 10.83 1.36 -12.19
C LEU A 405 10.94 2.88 -12.24
N ILE A 406 9.99 3.54 -12.90
CA ILE A 406 9.96 5.00 -13.03
C ILE A 406 9.71 5.69 -11.66
N ASP A 407 8.85 5.12 -10.83
CA ASP A 407 8.64 5.60 -9.45
C ASP A 407 8.36 4.42 -8.49
N VAL A 408 9.39 3.99 -7.77
CA VAL A 408 9.31 2.92 -6.77
C VAL A 408 8.39 3.25 -5.57
N ASN A 409 7.97 4.51 -5.42
CA ASN A 409 7.05 4.94 -4.37
C ASN A 409 5.59 4.98 -4.86
N ALA A 410 5.37 4.96 -6.17
CA ALA A 410 4.04 4.95 -6.75
C ALA A 410 3.33 3.61 -6.51
N LYS A 411 2.02 3.68 -6.41
CA LYS A 411 1.17 2.50 -6.41
C LYS A 411 1.07 1.94 -7.83
N THR A 412 1.16 0.61 -7.93
CA THR A 412 1.17 -0.11 -9.21
C THR A 412 -0.16 -0.74 -9.60
N GLU A 413 -1.25 -0.47 -8.86
CA GLU A 413 -2.61 -0.82 -9.27
C GLU A 413 -2.98 -0.06 -10.55
N ILE A 414 -3.67 -0.70 -11.47
CA ILE A 414 -3.90 -0.19 -12.82
C ILE A 414 -4.67 1.14 -12.84
N ASP A 415 -5.65 1.31 -11.97
CA ASP A 415 -6.41 2.56 -11.82
C ASP A 415 -5.50 3.73 -11.39
N LYS A 416 -4.50 3.47 -10.53
CA LYS A 416 -3.52 4.47 -10.09
C LYS A 416 -2.52 4.81 -11.20
N ILE A 417 -2.07 3.81 -11.95
CA ILE A 417 -1.18 4.03 -13.10
C ILE A 417 -1.90 4.88 -14.16
N ILE A 418 -3.13 4.52 -14.53
CA ILE A 418 -3.93 5.28 -15.50
C ILE A 418 -4.10 6.72 -15.04
N PHE A 419 -4.43 6.91 -13.77
CA PHE A 419 -4.55 8.24 -13.21
C PHE A 419 -3.22 9.03 -13.28
N ASN A 420 -2.11 8.43 -12.88
CA ASN A 420 -0.81 9.11 -12.81
C ASN A 420 -0.31 9.56 -14.19
N TYR A 421 -0.58 8.80 -15.26
CA TYR A 421 -0.08 9.08 -16.60
C TYR A 421 -1.07 9.85 -17.48
N LEU A 422 -2.36 9.58 -17.33
CA LEU A 422 -3.40 10.15 -18.20
C LEU A 422 -4.30 11.17 -17.48
N GLY A 423 -4.25 11.25 -16.15
CA GLY A 423 -5.22 12.02 -15.35
C GLY A 423 -6.66 11.50 -15.45
N LYS A 424 -6.84 10.31 -16.04
CA LYS A 424 -8.13 9.66 -16.23
C LYS A 424 -8.51 8.85 -15.00
N ILE A 425 -9.71 9.04 -14.46
CA ILE A 425 -10.26 8.22 -13.39
C ILE A 425 -11.05 7.09 -14.00
N ILE A 426 -10.67 5.85 -13.67
CA ILE A 426 -11.43 4.64 -13.91
C ILE A 426 -11.87 4.04 -12.58
N SER A 427 -12.88 3.17 -12.62
CA SER A 427 -13.27 2.41 -11.42
C SER A 427 -12.13 1.56 -10.90
N SER A 428 -11.96 1.52 -9.59
CA SER A 428 -11.01 0.61 -8.93
C SER A 428 -11.59 -0.81 -8.86
N ASP A 429 -10.72 -1.80 -8.62
CA ASP A 429 -11.14 -3.19 -8.37
C ASP A 429 -12.17 -3.30 -7.23
N GLU A 430 -11.99 -2.56 -6.13
CA GLU A 430 -12.95 -2.55 -5.01
C GLU A 430 -14.32 -1.95 -5.39
N GLU A 431 -14.36 -1.01 -6.33
CA GLU A 431 -15.62 -0.42 -6.82
C GLU A 431 -16.36 -1.36 -7.77
N ILE A 432 -15.63 -2.11 -8.60
CA ILE A 432 -16.22 -3.09 -9.53
C ILE A 432 -16.69 -4.35 -8.81
N TYR A 433 -15.83 -4.94 -7.97
CA TYR A 433 -16.07 -6.27 -7.39
C TYR A 433 -16.48 -6.24 -5.91
N GLY A 434 -16.33 -5.14 -5.21
CA GLY A 434 -16.52 -5.05 -3.77
C GLY A 434 -15.29 -5.52 -2.96
N LYS A 435 -15.35 -5.39 -1.62
CA LYS A 435 -14.25 -5.67 -0.69
C LYS A 435 -14.53 -6.84 0.24
N GLY A 436 -13.56 -7.76 0.39
CA GLY A 436 -13.61 -8.86 1.36
C GLY A 436 -14.87 -9.73 1.19
N ALA A 437 -15.62 -9.96 2.28
CA ALA A 437 -16.83 -10.77 2.23
C ALA A 437 -18.00 -10.19 1.39
N LYS A 438 -17.86 -8.94 0.93
CA LYS A 438 -18.85 -8.28 0.04
C LYS A 438 -18.45 -8.36 -1.44
N ARG A 439 -17.34 -9.05 -1.76
CA ARG A 439 -16.89 -9.20 -3.13
C ARG A 439 -17.84 -10.08 -3.89
N THR A 440 -18.33 -9.61 -5.05
CA THR A 440 -19.28 -10.30 -5.94
C THR A 440 -18.83 -10.12 -7.37
N LEU A 441 -19.09 -11.09 -8.22
CA LEU A 441 -18.84 -11.01 -9.65
C LEU A 441 -19.98 -10.24 -10.33
N PRO A 442 -19.72 -9.08 -10.95
CA PRO A 442 -20.72 -8.33 -11.69
C PRO A 442 -21.10 -9.03 -13.01
N ALA A 443 -22.17 -8.54 -13.65
CA ALA A 443 -22.52 -8.97 -14.98
C ALA A 443 -21.50 -8.50 -16.04
N GLN A 444 -21.43 -9.20 -17.17
CA GLN A 444 -20.47 -8.89 -18.26
C GLN A 444 -20.68 -7.50 -18.87
N GLU A 445 -21.89 -6.98 -18.80
CA GLU A 445 -22.21 -5.60 -19.21
C GLU A 445 -21.47 -4.52 -18.40
N VAL A 446 -21.03 -4.85 -17.19
CA VAL A 446 -20.19 -3.97 -16.34
C VAL A 446 -18.71 -4.28 -16.56
N ILE A 447 -18.33 -5.55 -16.68
CA ILE A 447 -16.92 -5.97 -16.82
C ILE A 447 -16.35 -5.58 -18.19
N ASN A 448 -17.09 -5.84 -19.27
CA ASN A 448 -16.58 -5.63 -20.62
C ASN A 448 -16.18 -4.17 -20.92
N PRO A 449 -16.97 -3.14 -20.61
CA PRO A 449 -16.53 -1.75 -20.74
C PRO A 449 -15.33 -1.40 -19.85
N TYR A 450 -15.29 -1.93 -18.62
CA TYR A 450 -14.22 -1.70 -17.67
C TYR A 450 -12.87 -2.21 -18.20
N ILE A 451 -12.80 -3.48 -18.64
CA ILE A 451 -11.54 -4.03 -19.17
C ILE A 451 -11.14 -3.42 -20.51
N ALA A 452 -12.12 -3.02 -21.34
CA ALA A 452 -11.86 -2.30 -22.59
C ALA A 452 -11.21 -0.94 -22.33
N GLU A 453 -11.70 -0.22 -21.31
CA GLU A 453 -11.14 1.07 -20.90
C GLU A 453 -9.73 0.95 -20.33
N ILE A 454 -9.43 -0.14 -19.61
CA ILE A 454 -8.07 -0.47 -19.14
C ILE A 454 -7.14 -0.67 -20.34
N ALA A 455 -7.53 -1.52 -21.30
CA ALA A 455 -6.67 -1.86 -22.44
C ALA A 455 -6.40 -0.65 -23.35
N GLU A 456 -7.41 0.21 -23.59
CA GLU A 456 -7.22 1.50 -24.27
C GLU A 456 -6.21 2.36 -23.52
N SER A 457 -6.39 2.49 -22.20
CA SER A 457 -5.52 3.33 -21.37
C SER A 457 -4.07 2.85 -21.37
N ILE A 458 -3.83 1.52 -21.34
CA ILE A 458 -2.49 0.94 -21.47
C ILE A 458 -1.85 1.35 -22.81
N SER A 459 -2.60 1.32 -23.91
CA SER A 459 -2.06 1.72 -25.22
C SER A 459 -1.66 3.21 -25.28
N LEU A 460 -2.41 4.07 -24.58
CA LEU A 460 -2.11 5.51 -24.48
C LEU A 460 -0.93 5.81 -23.54
N ILE A 461 -0.72 4.98 -22.52
CA ILE A 461 0.38 5.12 -21.55
C ILE A 461 1.73 4.69 -22.14
N LYS A 462 1.73 3.69 -23.03
CA LYS A 462 2.95 3.11 -23.59
C LYS A 462 3.97 4.14 -24.06
N PRO A 463 3.65 5.07 -24.98
CA PRO A 463 4.64 6.03 -25.47
C PRO A 463 5.18 6.96 -24.38
N LEU A 464 4.35 7.31 -23.38
CA LEU A 464 4.76 8.16 -22.26
C LEU A 464 5.78 7.46 -21.35
N MET A 465 5.63 6.14 -21.16
CA MET A 465 6.58 5.37 -20.36
C MET A 465 7.86 5.06 -21.13
N GLU A 466 7.81 4.83 -22.44
CA GLU A 466 8.98 4.63 -23.30
C GLU A 466 9.90 5.85 -23.26
N GLU A 467 9.32 7.05 -23.37
CA GLU A 467 10.04 8.32 -23.27
C GLU A 467 10.75 8.44 -21.91
N LYS A 468 10.01 8.28 -20.80
CA LYS A 468 10.59 8.36 -19.44
C LYS A 468 11.66 7.33 -19.17
N LEU A 469 11.45 6.08 -19.60
CA LEU A 469 12.43 5.01 -19.40
C LEU A 469 13.76 5.33 -20.09
N SER A 470 13.67 5.93 -21.28
CA SER A 470 14.85 6.38 -22.04
C SER A 470 15.54 7.58 -21.38
N GLU A 471 14.79 8.59 -20.96
CA GLU A 471 15.32 9.78 -20.26
C GLU A 471 16.06 9.40 -18.98
N GLU A 472 15.60 8.38 -18.27
CA GLU A 472 16.17 7.96 -16.99
C GLU A 472 17.24 6.85 -17.12
N ASN A 473 17.63 6.45 -18.36
CA ASN A 473 18.62 5.41 -18.64
C ASN A 473 18.32 4.04 -17.99
N MET A 474 17.03 3.66 -17.91
CA MET A 474 16.59 2.40 -17.30
C MET A 474 16.17 1.34 -18.32
N VAL A 475 16.42 1.54 -19.61
CA VAL A 475 16.03 0.61 -20.69
C VAL A 475 16.67 -0.78 -20.49
N ASP A 476 17.98 -0.83 -20.20
CA ASP A 476 18.71 -2.09 -19.99
C ASP A 476 18.23 -2.78 -18.70
N LEU A 477 18.01 -2.04 -17.62
CA LEU A 477 17.45 -2.56 -16.37
C LEU A 477 16.10 -3.25 -16.63
N TYR A 478 15.25 -2.63 -17.44
CA TYR A 478 13.96 -3.20 -17.80
C TYR A 478 14.10 -4.43 -18.69
N LYS A 479 14.83 -4.31 -19.82
CA LYS A 479 14.91 -5.36 -20.86
C LYS A 479 15.74 -6.56 -20.45
N ASP A 480 16.87 -6.33 -19.77
CA ASP A 480 17.82 -7.39 -19.45
C ASP A 480 17.59 -8.03 -18.08
N ILE A 481 16.92 -7.32 -17.17
CA ILE A 481 16.71 -7.82 -15.81
C ILE A 481 15.22 -8.00 -15.53
N GLU A 482 14.43 -6.92 -15.41
CA GLU A 482 13.11 -6.97 -14.77
C GLU A 482 12.09 -7.78 -15.56
N ILE A 483 12.00 -7.62 -16.88
CA ILE A 483 11.02 -8.36 -17.65
C ILE A 483 11.40 -9.85 -17.78
N LYS A 484 12.69 -10.16 -17.82
CA LYS A 484 13.18 -11.54 -17.79
C LYS A 484 12.91 -12.20 -16.44
N VAL A 485 13.12 -11.46 -15.34
CA VAL A 485 12.76 -11.94 -13.99
C VAL A 485 11.27 -12.25 -13.88
N ALA A 486 10.40 -11.45 -14.48
CA ALA A 486 8.97 -11.79 -14.50
C ALA A 486 8.69 -13.16 -15.15
N LYS A 487 9.44 -13.51 -16.22
CA LYS A 487 9.38 -14.84 -16.85
C LYS A 487 9.87 -15.94 -15.88
N VAL A 488 11.00 -15.72 -15.21
CA VAL A 488 11.55 -16.66 -14.22
C VAL A 488 10.56 -16.90 -13.09
N LEU A 489 10.03 -15.82 -12.52
CA LEU A 489 9.07 -15.90 -11.41
C LEU A 489 7.79 -16.63 -11.80
N ALA A 490 7.23 -16.37 -12.98
CA ALA A 490 6.05 -17.09 -13.47
C ALA A 490 6.30 -18.60 -13.55
N ASN A 491 7.51 -19.01 -13.98
CA ASN A 491 7.90 -20.42 -14.01
C ASN A 491 8.04 -21.01 -12.60
N MET A 492 8.71 -20.32 -11.68
CA MET A 492 8.86 -20.76 -10.29
C MET A 492 7.50 -20.90 -9.60
N GLU A 493 6.60 -19.94 -9.82
CA GLU A 493 5.24 -19.97 -9.29
C GLU A 493 4.44 -21.14 -9.86
N PHE A 494 4.59 -21.43 -11.14
CA PHE A 494 3.93 -22.55 -11.83
C PHE A 494 4.46 -23.90 -11.38
N GLU A 495 5.78 -24.06 -11.23
CA GLU A 495 6.41 -25.28 -10.74
C GLU A 495 6.02 -25.60 -9.29
N GLY A 496 6.10 -24.61 -8.39
CA GLY A 496 5.88 -24.80 -6.96
C GLY A 496 6.90 -25.74 -6.32
N ILE A 497 6.85 -25.86 -5.00
CA ILE A 497 7.73 -26.73 -4.20
C ILE A 497 6.94 -27.85 -3.53
N HIS A 498 7.47 -29.07 -3.54
CA HIS A 498 6.87 -30.21 -2.85
C HIS A 498 6.93 -30.06 -1.33
N VAL A 499 5.83 -30.39 -0.65
CA VAL A 499 5.71 -30.25 0.80
C VAL A 499 5.10 -31.52 1.40
N SER A 500 5.82 -32.06 2.40
CA SER A 500 5.32 -33.20 3.18
C SER A 500 4.24 -32.74 4.16
N LYS A 501 2.98 -32.95 3.80
CA LYS A 501 1.84 -32.68 4.68
C LYS A 501 1.98 -33.38 6.02
N LYS A 502 2.44 -34.67 6.02
CA LYS A 502 2.66 -35.45 7.22
C LYS A 502 3.66 -34.80 8.16
N ALA A 503 4.76 -34.28 7.65
CA ALA A 503 5.77 -33.60 8.47
C ALA A 503 5.21 -32.32 9.13
N LEU A 504 4.37 -31.56 8.43
CA LEU A 504 3.69 -30.39 9.01
C LEU A 504 2.68 -30.76 10.08
N GLU A 505 1.91 -31.84 9.87
CA GLU A 505 0.93 -32.33 10.83
C GLU A 505 1.61 -32.84 12.11
N GLU A 506 2.69 -33.63 12.00
CA GLU A 506 3.50 -34.10 13.14
C GLU A 506 4.10 -32.92 13.93
N MET A 507 4.65 -31.92 13.25
CA MET A 507 5.15 -30.71 13.90
C MET A 507 4.01 -29.93 14.60
N SER A 508 2.84 -29.88 13.98
CA SER A 508 1.69 -29.22 14.60
C SER A 508 1.24 -29.90 15.90
N GLU A 509 1.25 -31.21 15.94
CA GLU A 509 0.93 -31.98 17.16
C GLU A 509 1.96 -31.69 18.27
N GLU A 510 3.27 -31.70 17.94
CA GLU A 510 4.34 -31.34 18.88
C GLU A 510 4.15 -29.92 19.43
N PHE A 511 3.86 -28.95 18.56
CA PHE A 511 3.60 -27.57 18.97
C PHE A 511 2.33 -27.43 19.83
N ASP A 512 1.25 -28.13 19.51
CA ASP A 512 0.03 -28.11 20.34
C ASP A 512 0.27 -28.63 21.75
N GLU A 513 1.05 -29.70 21.91
CA GLU A 513 1.44 -30.22 23.25
C GLU A 513 2.31 -29.21 24.02
N ARG A 514 3.25 -28.57 23.31
CA ARG A 514 4.10 -27.54 23.92
C ARG A 514 3.30 -26.31 24.34
N ILE A 515 2.37 -25.85 23.50
CA ILE A 515 1.46 -24.72 23.79
C ILE A 515 0.65 -25.02 25.06
N LYS A 516 0.03 -26.19 25.18
CA LYS A 516 -0.74 -26.59 26.37
C LYS A 516 0.13 -26.57 27.65
N THR A 517 1.37 -27.05 27.56
CA THR A 517 2.31 -27.05 28.70
C THR A 517 2.67 -25.62 29.12
N LEU A 518 2.91 -24.74 28.15
CA LEU A 518 3.20 -23.33 28.39
C LEU A 518 1.99 -22.56 28.96
N GLU A 519 0.79 -22.82 28.46
CA GLU A 519 -0.47 -22.25 29.00
C GLU A 519 -0.64 -22.61 30.48
N ALA A 520 -0.51 -23.90 30.83
CA ALA A 520 -0.62 -24.35 32.20
C ALA A 520 0.42 -23.68 33.13
N SER A 521 1.66 -23.52 32.65
CA SER A 521 2.73 -22.88 33.42
C SER A 521 2.48 -21.36 33.58
N ILE A 522 2.03 -20.70 32.54
CA ILE A 522 1.68 -19.27 32.55
C ILE A 522 0.51 -19.00 33.49
N TYR A 523 -0.56 -19.80 33.44
CA TYR A 523 -1.72 -19.67 34.32
C TYR A 523 -1.36 -19.92 35.80
N ALA A 524 -0.48 -20.90 36.05
CA ALA A 524 0.01 -21.14 37.40
C ALA A 524 0.78 -19.94 37.99
N LEU A 525 1.59 -19.27 37.18
CA LEU A 525 2.32 -18.07 37.58
C LEU A 525 1.45 -16.82 37.66
N ALA A 526 0.44 -16.72 36.82
CA ALA A 526 -0.52 -15.60 36.81
C ALA A 526 -1.57 -15.73 37.93
N GLY A 527 -1.80 -16.93 38.47
CA GLY A 527 -2.84 -17.22 39.48
C GLY A 527 -4.28 -17.25 38.87
N SER A 528 -4.43 -17.12 37.59
CA SER A 528 -5.73 -17.14 36.89
C SER A 528 -5.58 -17.52 35.43
N GLU A 529 -6.65 -18.04 34.84
CA GLU A 529 -6.73 -18.26 33.39
C GLU A 529 -7.15 -16.96 32.68
N PHE A 530 -6.51 -16.67 31.57
CA PHE A 530 -6.80 -15.50 30.72
C PHE A 530 -6.39 -15.76 29.26
N ASN A 531 -6.82 -14.94 28.33
CA ASN A 531 -6.39 -15.06 26.93
C ASN A 531 -4.98 -14.45 26.75
N ILE A 532 -3.93 -15.32 26.74
CA ILE A 532 -2.52 -14.94 26.58
C ILE A 532 -2.26 -14.22 25.25
N ALA A 533 -3.03 -14.57 24.21
CA ALA A 533 -2.96 -13.93 22.91
C ALA A 533 -3.58 -12.51 22.88
N SER A 534 -4.36 -12.13 23.89
CA SER A 534 -4.96 -10.80 24.00
C SER A 534 -3.98 -9.79 24.63
N PRO A 535 -3.42 -8.82 23.89
CA PRO A 535 -2.51 -7.82 24.46
C PRO A 535 -3.11 -7.06 25.65
N LYS A 536 -4.43 -6.87 25.63
CA LYS A 536 -5.15 -6.14 26.69
C LYS A 536 -5.20 -6.96 27.99
N GLN A 537 -5.61 -8.24 27.92
CA GLN A 537 -5.68 -9.10 29.10
C GLN A 537 -4.28 -9.38 29.64
N LEU A 538 -3.34 -9.68 28.78
CA LEU A 538 -1.95 -9.87 29.16
C LEU A 538 -1.35 -8.63 29.83
N GLY A 539 -1.69 -7.43 29.32
CA GLY A 539 -1.24 -6.17 29.93
C GLY A 539 -1.76 -5.98 31.35
N VAL A 540 -3.01 -6.35 31.64
CA VAL A 540 -3.59 -6.32 33.00
C VAL A 540 -2.81 -7.30 33.90
N VAL A 541 -2.66 -8.55 33.48
CA VAL A 541 -1.96 -9.57 34.29
C VAL A 541 -0.52 -9.15 34.60
N LEU A 542 0.24 -8.66 33.61
CA LEU A 542 1.65 -8.31 33.83
C LEU A 542 1.83 -7.05 34.68
N PHE A 543 1.06 -6.01 34.41
CA PHE A 543 1.32 -4.67 34.97
C PHE A 543 0.41 -4.28 36.13
N GLU A 544 -0.77 -4.92 36.27
CA GLU A 544 -1.69 -4.66 37.37
C GLU A 544 -1.68 -5.79 38.41
N ASP A 545 -1.84 -7.05 37.98
CA ASP A 545 -1.93 -8.19 38.91
C ASP A 545 -0.54 -8.61 39.45
N LEU A 546 0.46 -8.73 38.58
CA LEU A 546 1.83 -9.07 38.95
C LEU A 546 2.70 -7.87 39.31
N GLY A 547 2.22 -6.63 39.07
CA GLY A 547 2.90 -5.41 39.47
C GLY A 547 4.23 -5.12 38.75
N LEU A 548 4.45 -5.64 37.55
CA LEU A 548 5.66 -5.37 36.79
C LEU A 548 5.72 -3.91 36.31
N PRO A 549 6.91 -3.29 36.20
CA PRO A 549 7.01 -1.90 35.78
C PRO A 549 6.57 -1.72 34.30
N PRO A 550 5.62 -0.86 33.98
CA PRO A 550 5.21 -0.62 32.59
C PRO A 550 6.25 0.24 31.87
N ILE A 551 6.86 -0.30 30.82
CA ILE A 551 7.89 0.37 30.02
C ILE A 551 7.26 1.33 28.99
N LYS A 552 6.14 0.93 28.36
CA LYS A 552 5.48 1.70 27.31
C LYS A 552 3.96 1.56 27.38
N LYS A 553 3.24 2.69 27.24
CA LYS A 553 1.79 2.72 27.06
C LYS A 553 1.41 3.00 25.61
N THR A 554 0.30 2.42 25.17
CA THR A 554 -0.34 2.67 23.88
C THR A 554 -1.65 3.42 24.08
N LYS A 555 -2.30 3.87 23.01
CA LYS A 555 -3.66 4.49 23.08
C LYS A 555 -4.73 3.57 23.72
N THR A 556 -4.50 2.25 23.72
CA THR A 556 -5.46 1.23 24.16
C THR A 556 -5.04 0.50 25.44
N GLY A 557 -3.95 0.91 26.12
CA GLY A 557 -3.44 0.30 27.35
C GLY A 557 -1.93 0.08 27.38
N TYR A 558 -1.48 -0.90 28.13
CA TYR A 558 -0.07 -1.25 28.24
C TYR A 558 0.43 -1.97 26.98
N SER A 559 1.65 -1.62 26.55
CA SER A 559 2.30 -2.35 25.45
C SER A 559 2.86 -3.70 25.96
N THR A 560 2.52 -4.75 25.25
CA THR A 560 3.09 -6.10 25.43
C THR A 560 3.85 -6.54 24.18
N ALA A 561 4.40 -5.59 23.41
CA ALA A 561 5.23 -5.87 22.26
C ALA A 561 6.52 -6.61 22.64
N VAL A 562 7.13 -7.30 21.67
CA VAL A 562 8.31 -8.14 21.93
C VAL A 562 9.42 -7.34 22.60
N GLU A 563 9.68 -6.11 22.13
CA GLU A 563 10.73 -5.24 22.67
C GLU A 563 10.49 -4.84 24.13
N VAL A 564 9.22 -4.80 24.56
CA VAL A 564 8.85 -4.54 25.96
C VAL A 564 9.08 -5.79 26.82
N LEU A 565 8.68 -6.96 26.28
CA LEU A 565 8.90 -8.23 26.99
C LEU A 565 10.39 -8.59 27.12
N GLU A 566 11.19 -8.34 26.09
CA GLU A 566 12.65 -8.52 26.14
C GLU A 566 13.29 -7.69 27.25
N GLN A 567 12.87 -6.45 27.46
CA GLN A 567 13.38 -5.62 28.55
C GLN A 567 12.94 -6.12 29.95
N LEU A 568 11.84 -6.87 30.00
CA LEU A 568 11.31 -7.47 31.23
C LEU A 568 11.75 -8.92 31.43
N GLN A 569 12.57 -9.49 30.56
CA GLN A 569 12.92 -10.91 30.51
C GLN A 569 13.46 -11.46 31.86
N HIS A 570 14.16 -10.63 32.62
CA HIS A 570 14.73 -11.00 33.90
C HIS A 570 13.90 -10.53 35.10
N SER A 571 12.75 -9.90 34.87
CA SER A 571 11.93 -9.31 35.92
C SER A 571 10.95 -10.31 36.55
N HIS A 572 10.53 -11.33 35.79
CA HIS A 572 9.61 -12.37 36.28
C HIS A 572 9.67 -13.63 35.41
N GLU A 573 9.56 -14.81 36.01
CA GLU A 573 9.62 -16.11 35.31
C GLU A 573 8.52 -16.31 34.26
N ILE A 574 7.42 -15.63 34.37
CA ILE A 574 6.31 -15.66 33.39
C ILE A 574 6.71 -15.10 32.00
N ILE A 575 7.64 -14.13 31.95
CA ILE A 575 8.00 -13.42 30.72
C ILE A 575 8.63 -14.33 29.66
N PRO A 576 9.67 -15.10 29.95
CA PRO A 576 10.23 -16.07 29.01
C PRO A 576 9.17 -17.05 28.47
N LEU A 577 8.27 -17.53 29.33
CA LEU A 577 7.21 -18.48 28.94
C LEU A 577 6.19 -17.82 27.98
N ILE A 578 5.83 -16.56 28.20
CA ILE A 578 4.95 -15.81 27.29
C ILE A 578 5.63 -15.59 25.94
N MET A 579 6.91 -15.27 25.92
CA MET A 579 7.69 -15.09 24.70
C MET A 579 7.78 -16.40 23.91
N GLU A 580 8.04 -17.51 24.57
CA GLU A 580 8.05 -18.85 23.97
C GLU A 580 6.67 -19.23 23.46
N TYR A 581 5.62 -19.05 24.27
CA TYR A 581 4.23 -19.30 23.89
C TYR A 581 3.85 -18.57 22.60
N ARG A 582 4.13 -17.27 22.51
CA ARG A 582 3.85 -16.48 21.31
C ARG A 582 4.62 -16.98 20.10
N THR A 583 5.86 -17.37 20.29
CA THR A 583 6.72 -17.91 19.23
C THR A 583 6.16 -19.22 18.69
N ILE A 584 5.90 -20.18 19.57
CA ILE A 584 5.39 -21.50 19.17
C ILE A 584 3.98 -21.40 18.58
N THR A 585 3.10 -20.58 19.18
CA THR A 585 1.75 -20.34 18.65
C THR A 585 1.79 -19.74 17.24
N LYS A 586 2.71 -18.78 16.99
CA LYS A 586 2.90 -18.20 15.66
C LYS A 586 3.43 -19.23 14.65
N LEU A 587 4.42 -20.02 15.03
CA LEU A 587 4.98 -21.07 14.19
C LEU A 587 3.91 -22.12 13.83
N ASN A 588 3.12 -22.53 14.79
CA ASN A 588 2.04 -23.48 14.59
C ASN A 588 0.93 -22.90 13.67
N SER A 589 0.41 -21.75 14.02
CA SER A 589 -0.72 -21.16 13.28
C SER A 589 -0.36 -20.71 11.87
N THR A 590 0.84 -20.14 11.68
CA THR A 590 1.26 -19.58 10.39
C THR A 590 1.84 -20.63 9.46
N TYR A 591 2.67 -21.54 10.01
CA TYR A 591 3.42 -22.49 9.19
C TYR A 591 2.92 -23.93 9.34
N ALA A 592 2.93 -24.54 10.53
CA ALA A 592 2.59 -25.95 10.64
C ALA A 592 1.13 -26.23 10.25
N LYS A 593 0.17 -25.46 10.78
CA LYS A 593 -1.26 -25.55 10.37
C LYS A 593 -1.61 -24.70 9.14
N GLY A 594 -0.96 -23.54 9.04
CA GLY A 594 -1.27 -22.58 7.97
C GLY A 594 -0.96 -23.15 6.60
N LEU A 595 0.27 -23.63 6.37
CA LEU A 595 0.73 -24.15 5.10
C LEU A 595 -0.02 -25.38 4.61
N VAL A 596 -0.58 -26.20 5.52
CA VAL A 596 -1.39 -27.38 5.14
C VAL A 596 -2.57 -27.00 4.23
N LYS A 597 -3.12 -25.79 4.41
CA LYS A 597 -4.25 -25.30 3.61
C LYS A 597 -3.84 -24.92 2.18
N ASP A 598 -2.57 -24.58 2.00
CA ASP A 598 -2.01 -24.11 0.74
C ASP A 598 -1.41 -25.25 -0.09
N ILE A 599 -1.39 -26.50 0.46
CA ILE A 599 -0.91 -27.67 -0.26
C ILE A 599 -1.94 -28.09 -1.31
N THR A 600 -1.51 -28.09 -2.57
CA THR A 600 -2.32 -28.57 -3.70
C THR A 600 -2.52 -30.08 -3.67
N ARG A 601 -3.39 -30.60 -4.55
CA ARG A 601 -3.61 -32.06 -4.72
C ARG A 601 -2.35 -32.81 -5.14
N GLU A 602 -1.42 -32.11 -5.78
CA GLU A 602 -0.13 -32.66 -6.22
C GLU A 602 0.93 -32.64 -5.12
N GLY A 603 0.59 -32.17 -3.92
CA GLY A 603 1.50 -32.10 -2.77
C GLY A 603 2.47 -30.93 -2.85
N LYS A 604 2.15 -29.86 -3.57
CA LYS A 604 2.97 -28.69 -3.75
C LYS A 604 2.38 -27.44 -3.09
N ILE A 605 3.25 -26.49 -2.78
CA ILE A 605 2.90 -25.12 -2.45
C ILE A 605 3.42 -24.20 -3.55
N HIS A 606 2.57 -23.29 -4.01
CA HIS A 606 2.86 -22.28 -5.02
C HIS A 606 2.81 -20.90 -4.35
N THR A 607 3.96 -20.38 -3.95
CA THR A 607 4.02 -18.99 -3.46
C THR A 607 3.90 -18.01 -4.63
N ARG A 608 3.33 -16.84 -4.40
CA ARG A 608 3.31 -15.74 -5.37
C ARG A 608 4.39 -14.72 -5.01
N TYR A 609 5.18 -14.28 -5.99
CA TYR A 609 6.20 -13.26 -5.81
C TYR A 609 5.67 -11.87 -6.18
N GLU A 610 5.87 -10.90 -5.29
CA GLU A 610 5.64 -9.49 -5.58
C GLU A 610 6.95 -8.83 -6.02
N GLN A 611 7.05 -8.54 -7.34
CA GLN A 611 8.23 -7.95 -7.94
C GLN A 611 8.25 -6.42 -7.80
N THR A 612 7.09 -5.79 -7.67
CA THR A 612 6.91 -4.34 -7.71
C THR A 612 6.55 -3.74 -6.35
N LEU A 613 6.86 -4.44 -5.24
CA LEU A 613 6.48 -4.01 -3.89
C LEU A 613 7.62 -3.32 -3.13
N ALA A 614 8.82 -3.93 -3.14
CA ALA A 614 9.93 -3.45 -2.33
C ALA A 614 10.68 -2.31 -3.03
N GLN A 615 10.81 -1.17 -2.37
CA GLN A 615 11.49 0.01 -2.94
C GLN A 615 12.99 -0.18 -3.23
N THR A 616 13.58 -1.28 -2.79
CA THR A 616 14.98 -1.64 -3.03
C THR A 616 15.18 -2.58 -4.20
N GLY A 617 14.13 -2.99 -4.91
CA GLY A 617 14.22 -4.00 -5.95
C GLY A 617 14.16 -5.45 -5.46
N ARG A 618 14.15 -5.69 -4.13
CA ARG A 618 14.00 -7.05 -3.59
C ARG A 618 12.64 -7.63 -3.93
N LEU A 619 12.58 -8.95 -4.10
CA LEU A 619 11.34 -9.70 -4.24
C LEU A 619 10.68 -9.89 -2.87
N SER A 620 9.37 -9.98 -2.85
CA SER A 620 8.59 -10.39 -1.68
C SER A 620 7.73 -11.61 -2.04
N SER A 621 7.55 -12.52 -1.10
CA SER A 621 6.75 -13.74 -1.27
C SER A 621 5.45 -13.61 -0.47
N VAL A 622 4.32 -13.97 -1.09
CA VAL A 622 2.98 -13.92 -0.48
C VAL A 622 2.16 -15.15 -0.86
N ASN A 623 1.16 -15.46 -0.08
CA ASN A 623 0.16 -16.49 -0.32
C ASN A 623 0.70 -17.88 -0.71
N PRO A 624 1.52 -18.53 0.15
CA PRO A 624 2.01 -18.11 1.47
C PRO A 624 3.38 -17.40 1.37
N ASN A 625 3.73 -16.60 2.40
CA ASN A 625 5.07 -16.00 2.47
C ASN A 625 6.11 -17.02 2.96
N LEU A 626 6.88 -17.58 2.04
CA LEU A 626 7.95 -18.56 2.35
C LEU A 626 9.28 -17.90 2.72
N GLN A 627 9.49 -16.62 2.38
CA GLN A 627 10.72 -15.89 2.72
C GLN A 627 10.82 -15.55 4.22
N ASN A 628 9.70 -15.57 4.95
CA ASN A 628 9.64 -15.24 6.36
C ASN A 628 9.69 -16.45 7.31
N ILE A 629 10.00 -17.66 6.83
CA ILE A 629 10.20 -18.84 7.67
C ILE A 629 11.43 -18.58 8.57
N PRO A 630 11.28 -18.57 9.91
CA PRO A 630 12.36 -18.17 10.81
C PRO A 630 13.58 -19.10 10.73
N THR A 631 14.76 -18.48 10.64
CA THR A 631 16.04 -19.21 10.55
C THR A 631 16.91 -19.07 11.80
N ARG A 632 16.53 -18.19 12.73
CA ARG A 632 17.34 -17.90 13.94
C ARG A 632 17.04 -18.83 15.12
N ILE A 633 15.84 -19.39 15.14
CA ILE A 633 15.36 -20.29 16.19
C ILE A 633 15.22 -21.70 15.62
N GLU A 634 15.58 -22.71 16.39
CA GLU A 634 15.64 -24.10 15.93
C GLU A 634 14.26 -24.64 15.52
N GLU A 635 13.21 -24.32 16.30
CA GLU A 635 11.83 -24.68 15.98
C GLU A 635 11.37 -24.10 14.65
N GLY A 636 11.80 -22.88 14.34
CA GLY A 636 11.51 -22.23 13.05
C GLY A 636 12.23 -22.91 11.90
N LYS A 637 13.51 -23.27 12.09
CA LYS A 637 14.27 -24.00 11.07
C LYS A 637 13.63 -25.36 10.74
N LYS A 638 13.12 -26.07 11.76
CA LYS A 638 12.46 -27.38 11.58
C LYS A 638 11.30 -27.32 10.58
N ILE A 639 10.62 -26.17 10.40
CA ILE A 639 9.56 -26.00 9.40
C ILE A 639 10.09 -26.35 7.99
N ARG A 640 11.36 -26.07 7.70
CA ARG A 640 11.99 -26.36 6.42
C ARG A 640 12.14 -27.86 6.12
N LYS A 641 12.03 -28.75 7.14
CA LYS A 641 12.01 -30.21 6.95
C LYS A 641 10.81 -30.69 6.14
N ALA A 642 9.73 -29.91 6.14
CA ALA A 642 8.54 -30.24 5.37
C ALA A 642 8.73 -30.01 3.86
N PHE A 643 9.67 -29.19 3.44
CA PHE A 643 9.95 -28.89 2.04
C PHE A 643 10.96 -29.92 1.49
N VAL A 644 10.48 -30.75 0.60
CA VAL A 644 11.17 -31.94 0.11
C VAL A 644 11.28 -31.95 -1.41
N PRO A 645 12.22 -32.74 -2.01
CA PRO A 645 12.27 -32.90 -3.44
C PRO A 645 11.04 -33.67 -3.98
N ALA A 646 10.86 -33.64 -5.29
CA ALA A 646 9.72 -34.28 -5.97
C ALA A 646 9.70 -35.81 -5.83
N SER A 647 10.85 -36.44 -5.64
CA SER A 647 11.01 -37.90 -5.52
C SER A 647 12.31 -38.28 -4.81
N ASP A 648 12.47 -39.55 -4.45
CA ASP A 648 13.59 -40.06 -3.69
C ASP A 648 14.93 -40.05 -4.46
N ASP A 649 14.91 -39.97 -5.77
CA ASP A 649 16.07 -39.83 -6.63
C ASP A 649 16.56 -38.40 -6.86
N ARG A 650 15.94 -37.45 -6.15
CA ARG A 650 16.24 -36.02 -6.21
C ARG A 650 16.68 -35.48 -4.86
N VAL A 651 17.28 -34.31 -4.88
CA VAL A 651 17.68 -33.53 -3.70
C VAL A 651 17.17 -32.10 -3.81
N ILE A 652 16.99 -31.47 -2.64
CA ILE A 652 16.91 -30.02 -2.54
C ILE A 652 18.36 -29.50 -2.53
N LEU A 653 18.69 -28.61 -3.47
CA LEU A 653 19.96 -27.92 -3.53
C LEU A 653 19.69 -26.44 -3.21
N SER A 654 20.41 -25.90 -2.24
CA SER A 654 20.41 -24.49 -1.85
C SER A 654 21.75 -23.88 -2.22
N ILE A 655 21.73 -22.74 -2.90
CA ILE A 655 22.93 -21.97 -3.22
C ILE A 655 22.72 -20.53 -2.74
N ASP A 656 23.58 -20.06 -1.83
CA ASP A 656 23.45 -18.77 -1.15
C ASP A 656 24.68 -17.91 -1.40
N TYR A 657 24.46 -16.61 -1.64
CA TYR A 657 25.57 -15.66 -1.77
C TYR A 657 26.22 -15.39 -0.41
N SER A 658 27.52 -15.53 -0.34
CA SER A 658 28.30 -15.19 0.84
C SER A 658 28.54 -13.69 0.93
N GLN A 659 27.86 -13.02 1.86
CA GLN A 659 28.07 -11.61 2.23
C GLN A 659 27.95 -10.63 1.05
N ILE A 660 27.00 -10.82 0.17
CA ILE A 660 26.84 -10.05 -1.07
C ILE A 660 26.78 -8.53 -0.81
N GLU A 661 26.02 -8.06 0.18
CA GLU A 661 25.91 -6.62 0.46
C GLU A 661 27.24 -5.99 0.88
N LEU A 662 28.09 -6.71 1.64
CA LEU A 662 29.40 -6.23 2.02
C LEU A 662 30.40 -6.24 0.85
N ARG A 663 30.29 -7.20 -0.06
CA ARG A 663 31.07 -7.24 -1.30
C ARG A 663 30.68 -6.09 -2.23
N VAL A 664 29.40 -5.82 -2.36
CA VAL A 664 28.85 -4.66 -3.09
C VAL A 664 29.34 -3.35 -2.44
N LEU A 665 29.26 -3.24 -1.11
CA LEU A 665 29.78 -2.06 -0.41
C LEU A 665 31.28 -1.84 -0.66
N ALA A 666 32.10 -2.90 -0.57
CA ALA A 666 33.55 -2.82 -0.83
C ALA A 666 33.83 -2.29 -2.25
N HIS A 667 33.09 -2.75 -3.25
CA HIS A 667 33.19 -2.31 -4.63
C HIS A 667 32.74 -0.86 -4.81
N ILE A 668 31.53 -0.51 -4.36
CA ILE A 668 30.97 0.86 -4.53
C ILE A 668 31.82 1.90 -3.76
N ALA A 669 32.23 1.58 -2.54
CA ALA A 669 33.01 2.46 -1.70
C ALA A 669 34.50 2.51 -2.12
N GLN A 670 34.95 1.63 -3.00
CA GLN A 670 36.38 1.47 -3.40
C GLN A 670 37.31 1.41 -2.18
N ASP A 671 36.85 0.72 -1.10
CA ASP A 671 37.62 0.61 0.13
C ASP A 671 38.71 -0.46 0.01
N ALA A 672 39.98 0.00 0.02
CA ALA A 672 41.14 -0.87 -0.18
C ALA A 672 41.25 -1.99 0.87
N GLY A 673 40.89 -1.69 2.12
CA GLY A 673 40.96 -2.66 3.22
C GLY A 673 39.90 -3.77 3.09
N MET A 674 38.69 -3.41 2.69
CA MET A 674 37.64 -4.39 2.41
C MET A 674 37.91 -5.22 1.17
N ILE A 675 38.36 -4.56 0.09
CA ILE A 675 38.72 -5.25 -1.18
C ILE A 675 39.85 -6.25 -0.96
N ASP A 676 40.90 -5.85 -0.20
CA ASP A 676 42.02 -6.72 0.12
C ASP A 676 41.59 -7.94 0.96
N ALA A 677 40.74 -7.72 1.97
CA ALA A 677 40.20 -8.80 2.79
C ALA A 677 39.44 -9.85 1.94
N PHE A 678 38.57 -9.38 1.05
CA PHE A 678 37.81 -10.30 0.19
C PHE A 678 38.68 -11.01 -0.87
N LYS A 679 39.68 -10.34 -1.45
CA LYS A 679 40.61 -10.95 -2.40
C LYS A 679 41.47 -12.06 -1.80
N HIS A 680 41.76 -11.97 -0.50
CA HIS A 680 42.55 -12.98 0.21
C HIS A 680 41.69 -13.96 1.03
N ASP A 681 40.38 -13.95 0.82
CA ASP A 681 39.43 -14.86 1.50
C ASP A 681 39.45 -14.72 3.05
N VAL A 682 39.79 -13.53 3.55
CA VAL A 682 39.78 -13.24 4.98
C VAL A 682 38.35 -12.95 5.42
N ASP A 683 37.91 -13.58 6.53
CA ASP A 683 36.59 -13.27 7.10
C ASP A 683 36.48 -11.79 7.46
N ILE A 684 35.60 -11.08 6.74
CA ILE A 684 35.47 -9.61 6.89
C ILE A 684 35.08 -9.19 8.32
N HIS A 685 34.35 -10.02 9.06
CA HIS A 685 33.97 -9.70 10.43
C HIS A 685 35.16 -9.85 11.37
N THR A 686 36.02 -10.85 11.14
CA THR A 686 37.27 -11.02 11.87
C THR A 686 38.25 -9.92 11.53
N LYS A 687 38.37 -9.57 10.24
CA LYS A 687 39.22 -8.45 9.78
C LYS A 687 38.78 -7.13 10.43
N THR A 688 37.48 -6.81 10.37
CA THR A 688 36.93 -5.62 11.01
C THR A 688 37.18 -5.61 12.51
N ALA A 689 37.00 -6.76 13.20
CA ALA A 689 37.28 -6.87 14.63
C ALA A 689 38.77 -6.63 14.96
N SER A 690 39.67 -7.18 14.16
CA SER A 690 41.11 -6.99 14.27
C SER A 690 41.49 -5.52 14.12
N ASP A 691 41.06 -4.89 13.01
CA ASP A 691 41.43 -3.52 12.67
C ASP A 691 40.88 -2.50 13.68
N VAL A 692 39.57 -2.63 14.02
CA VAL A 692 38.91 -1.71 14.98
C VAL A 692 39.46 -1.83 16.41
N ASN A 693 39.83 -3.05 16.86
CA ASN A 693 40.39 -3.26 18.19
C ASN A 693 41.92 -3.13 18.23
N GLY A 694 42.60 -3.08 17.07
CA GLY A 694 44.04 -2.98 16.97
C GLY A 694 44.76 -4.25 17.46
N VAL A 695 44.17 -5.42 17.21
CA VAL A 695 44.73 -6.75 17.58
C VAL A 695 44.98 -7.55 16.30
N SER A 696 45.84 -8.60 16.41
CA SER A 696 46.05 -9.54 15.28
C SER A 696 44.80 -10.39 15.01
N LEU A 697 44.69 -10.95 13.80
CA LEU A 697 43.55 -11.81 13.43
C LEU A 697 43.36 -12.99 14.40
N ASP A 698 44.46 -13.56 14.89
CA ASP A 698 44.46 -14.70 15.82
C ASP A 698 44.02 -14.34 17.25
N GLU A 699 44.09 -13.05 17.60
CA GLU A 699 43.67 -12.54 18.90
C GLU A 699 42.20 -12.12 18.93
N VAL A 700 41.49 -12.14 17.77
CA VAL A 700 40.09 -11.79 17.71
C VAL A 700 39.24 -12.82 18.46
N THR A 701 38.58 -12.35 19.51
CA THR A 701 37.66 -13.19 20.29
C THR A 701 36.30 -13.29 19.56
N SER A 702 35.54 -14.35 19.92
CA SER A 702 34.16 -14.53 19.43
C SER A 702 33.25 -13.33 19.73
N SER A 703 33.46 -12.63 20.86
CA SER A 703 32.72 -11.40 21.20
C SER A 703 33.07 -10.26 20.28
N MET A 704 34.37 -10.02 20.03
CA MET A 704 34.82 -8.98 19.08
C MET A 704 34.28 -9.20 17.66
N ARG A 705 34.32 -10.46 17.20
CA ARG A 705 33.79 -10.83 15.90
C ARG A 705 32.27 -10.60 15.81
N ARG A 706 31.52 -10.92 16.90
CA ARG A 706 30.09 -10.68 16.98
C ARG A 706 29.75 -9.16 16.97
N GLU A 707 30.49 -8.37 17.72
CA GLU A 707 30.37 -6.91 17.73
C GLU A 707 30.66 -6.34 16.33
N ALA A 708 31.76 -6.77 15.71
CA ALA A 708 32.11 -6.35 14.34
C ALA A 708 31.06 -6.77 13.30
N LYS A 709 30.51 -7.98 13.42
CA LYS A 709 29.39 -8.43 12.55
C LYS A 709 28.19 -7.52 12.67
N ALA A 710 27.81 -7.13 13.88
CA ALA A 710 26.68 -6.22 14.10
C ALA A 710 26.95 -4.82 13.54
N VAL A 711 28.21 -4.34 13.62
CA VAL A 711 28.59 -3.06 13.02
C VAL A 711 28.63 -3.13 11.50
N ASN A 712 29.25 -4.15 10.90
CA ASN A 712 29.33 -4.33 9.45
C ASN A 712 27.93 -4.29 8.81
N PHE A 713 26.99 -5.07 9.36
CA PHE A 713 25.60 -5.01 8.88
C PHE A 713 24.92 -3.70 9.25
N GLY A 714 25.18 -3.19 10.47
CA GLY A 714 24.62 -1.93 10.90
C GLY A 714 24.98 -0.77 9.99
N ILE A 715 26.22 -0.70 9.56
CA ILE A 715 26.72 0.35 8.64
C ILE A 715 26.01 0.27 7.29
N VAL A 716 25.89 -0.93 6.70
CA VAL A 716 25.13 -1.15 5.45
C VAL A 716 23.70 -0.60 5.58
N TYR A 717 23.08 -0.76 6.76
CA TYR A 717 21.71 -0.28 7.02
C TYR A 717 21.65 1.15 7.60
N GLY A 718 22.76 1.88 7.65
CA GLY A 718 22.80 3.25 8.19
C GLY A 718 22.44 3.32 9.68
N ILE A 719 22.89 2.35 10.49
CA ILE A 719 22.56 2.27 11.92
C ILE A 719 23.07 3.50 12.68
N SER A 720 22.25 4.00 13.62
CA SER A 720 22.68 5.03 14.55
C SER A 720 23.39 4.44 15.77
N ASP A 721 24.15 5.27 16.51
CA ASP A 721 24.73 4.93 17.81
C ASP A 721 23.68 4.37 18.79
N PHE A 722 22.47 4.91 18.78
CA PHE A 722 21.34 4.41 19.57
C PHE A 722 20.90 3.02 19.10
N GLY A 723 20.73 2.82 17.79
CA GLY A 723 20.35 1.51 17.23
C GLY A 723 21.39 0.43 17.54
N LEU A 724 22.67 0.74 17.35
CA LEU A 724 23.76 -0.18 17.65
C LEU A 724 23.87 -0.50 19.14
N SER A 725 23.69 0.51 20.03
CA SER A 725 23.71 0.31 21.47
C SER A 725 22.63 -0.68 21.94
N ASN A 726 21.42 -0.56 21.39
CA ASN A 726 20.31 -1.49 21.70
C ASN A 726 20.57 -2.91 21.15
N ASN A 727 21.13 -3.00 19.93
CA ASN A 727 21.39 -4.28 19.27
C ASN A 727 22.46 -5.11 20.01
N LEU A 728 23.49 -4.44 20.54
CA LEU A 728 24.61 -5.09 21.23
C LEU A 728 24.46 -5.11 22.77
N GLY A 729 23.48 -4.40 23.35
CA GLY A 729 23.34 -4.25 24.80
C GLY A 729 24.49 -3.45 25.43
N ILE A 730 25.09 -2.51 24.71
CA ILE A 730 26.20 -1.67 25.14
C ILE A 730 25.76 -0.22 25.35
N THR A 731 26.60 0.59 26.00
CA THR A 731 26.31 2.02 26.14
C THR A 731 26.35 2.74 24.79
N ARG A 732 25.53 3.77 24.62
CA ARG A 732 25.50 4.60 23.42
C ARG A 732 26.86 5.23 23.11
N LYS A 733 27.62 5.61 24.14
CA LYS A 733 28.99 6.14 23.99
C LYS A 733 29.90 5.12 23.33
N ARG A 734 29.89 3.85 23.81
CA ARG A 734 30.69 2.76 23.24
C ARG A 734 30.26 2.42 21.81
N ALA A 735 28.95 2.41 21.55
CA ALA A 735 28.44 2.20 20.18
C ALA A 735 28.94 3.27 19.22
N LYS A 736 28.95 4.54 19.65
CA LYS A 736 29.49 5.64 18.86
C LYS A 736 31.00 5.50 18.62
N GLU A 737 31.78 5.22 19.67
CA GLU A 737 33.22 4.99 19.56
C GLU A 737 33.55 3.86 18.58
N PHE A 738 32.71 2.83 18.53
CA PHE A 738 32.88 1.72 17.61
C PHE A 738 32.59 2.13 16.15
N ILE A 739 31.51 2.88 15.91
CA ILE A 739 31.18 3.41 14.58
C ILE A 739 32.29 4.37 14.09
N ASP A 740 32.73 5.29 14.94
CA ASP A 740 33.78 6.27 14.59
C ASP A 740 35.09 5.53 14.20
N LYS A 741 35.54 4.55 14.98
CA LYS A 741 36.71 3.73 14.66
C LYS A 741 36.55 2.94 13.36
N TYR A 742 35.36 2.38 13.14
CA TYR A 742 35.05 1.67 11.89
C TYR A 742 35.25 2.60 10.68
N LEU A 743 34.68 3.79 10.71
CA LEU A 743 34.79 4.77 9.62
C LEU A 743 36.21 5.33 9.47
N GLU A 744 36.98 5.46 10.56
CA GLU A 744 38.42 5.80 10.53
C GLU A 744 39.24 4.70 9.85
N THR A 745 38.86 3.43 10.04
CA THR A 745 39.55 2.26 9.45
C THR A 745 39.19 2.10 7.98
N PHE A 746 37.90 2.16 7.64
CA PHE A 746 37.38 2.00 6.29
C PHE A 746 37.04 3.35 5.67
N LYS A 747 38.06 4.10 5.30
CA LYS A 747 37.90 5.46 4.77
C LYS A 747 37.13 5.57 3.47
N GLY A 748 37.16 4.52 2.64
CA GLY A 748 36.34 4.43 1.44
C GLY A 748 34.86 4.40 1.77
N VAL A 749 34.49 3.67 2.81
CA VAL A 749 33.09 3.59 3.29
C VAL A 749 32.61 4.94 3.84
N ASP A 750 33.45 5.62 4.67
CA ASP A 750 33.11 6.95 5.21
C ASP A 750 32.89 7.97 4.08
N LYS A 751 33.79 7.96 3.10
CA LYS A 751 33.67 8.82 1.91
C LYS A 751 32.40 8.52 1.13
N TYR A 752 32.09 7.24 0.85
CA TYR A 752 30.88 6.83 0.15
C TYR A 752 29.62 7.32 0.86
N MET A 753 29.56 7.15 2.19
CA MET A 753 28.39 7.58 2.97
C MET A 753 28.13 9.08 2.88
N THR A 754 29.20 9.88 2.84
CA THR A 754 29.08 11.32 2.68
C THR A 754 28.66 11.69 1.26
N ASP A 755 29.39 11.18 0.26
CA ASP A 755 29.19 11.49 -1.15
C ASP A 755 27.77 11.11 -1.64
N ILE A 756 27.25 9.95 -1.24
CA ILE A 756 25.94 9.48 -1.68
C ILE A 756 24.79 10.31 -1.10
N VAL A 757 24.94 10.81 0.14
CA VAL A 757 23.96 11.70 0.75
C VAL A 757 23.97 13.06 0.07
N ASP A 758 25.14 13.58 -0.27
CA ASP A 758 25.28 14.85 -0.97
C ASP A 758 24.76 14.74 -2.41
N PHE A 759 25.06 13.64 -3.11
CA PHE A 759 24.46 13.32 -4.40
C PHE A 759 22.91 13.28 -4.31
N ALA A 760 22.37 12.61 -3.31
CA ALA A 760 20.91 12.54 -3.12
C ALA A 760 20.28 13.91 -2.85
N LYS A 761 20.96 14.80 -2.10
CA LYS A 761 20.50 16.18 -1.86
C LYS A 761 20.48 17.03 -3.12
N GLU A 762 21.46 16.82 -4.01
CA GLU A 762 21.60 17.57 -5.27
C GLU A 762 20.60 17.09 -6.32
N HIS A 763 20.44 15.75 -6.46
CA HIS A 763 19.68 15.13 -7.56
C HIS A 763 18.28 14.67 -7.16
N GLY A 764 17.99 14.50 -5.87
CA GLY A 764 16.69 14.03 -5.38
C GLY A 764 16.48 12.51 -5.45
N TYR A 765 17.48 11.74 -5.84
CA TYR A 765 17.44 10.28 -5.91
C TYR A 765 18.81 9.65 -5.65
N VAL A 766 18.83 8.32 -5.50
CA VAL A 766 20.02 7.46 -5.56
C VAL A 766 19.78 6.31 -6.53
N GLU A 767 20.85 5.68 -7.02
CA GLU A 767 20.75 4.58 -8.00
C GLU A 767 21.71 3.43 -7.68
N THR A 768 21.35 2.23 -8.18
CA THR A 768 22.21 1.03 -8.13
C THR A 768 23.24 1.04 -9.26
N LEU A 769 24.16 0.07 -9.26
CA LEU A 769 25.10 -0.15 -10.37
C LEU A 769 24.40 -0.49 -11.70
N PHE A 770 23.13 -0.84 -11.67
CA PHE A 770 22.30 -1.19 -12.84
C PHE A 770 21.24 -0.13 -13.14
N ASN A 771 21.46 1.13 -12.68
CA ASN A 771 20.59 2.29 -12.92
C ASN A 771 19.19 2.20 -12.31
N ARG A 772 18.96 1.31 -11.34
CA ARG A 772 17.69 1.32 -10.58
C ARG A 772 17.66 2.54 -9.69
N ARG A 773 16.69 3.44 -9.92
CA ARG A 773 16.55 4.68 -9.16
C ARG A 773 15.60 4.54 -7.98
N ARG A 774 15.95 5.25 -6.91
CA ARG A 774 15.08 5.46 -5.77
C ARG A 774 14.98 6.94 -5.49
N ALA A 775 13.81 7.53 -5.77
CA ALA A 775 13.53 8.92 -5.48
C ALA A 775 13.47 9.17 -3.96
N LEU A 776 14.05 10.28 -3.52
CA LEU A 776 14.14 10.72 -2.12
C LEU A 776 13.65 12.18 -1.98
N PRO A 777 12.35 12.44 -2.20
CA PRO A 777 11.83 13.81 -2.24
C PRO A 777 11.99 14.57 -0.93
N ASP A 778 12.13 13.87 0.19
CA ASP A 778 12.24 14.46 1.53
C ASP A 778 13.68 14.50 2.07
N ILE A 779 14.69 14.27 1.22
CA ILE A 779 16.12 14.32 1.63
C ILE A 779 16.53 15.70 2.17
N ASN A 780 15.92 16.76 1.62
CA ASN A 780 16.15 18.16 2.02
C ASN A 780 15.06 18.70 2.98
N ALA A 781 14.28 17.83 3.64
CA ALA A 781 13.23 18.24 4.55
C ALA A 781 13.77 19.11 5.70
N LYS A 782 13.01 20.16 6.06
CA LYS A 782 13.34 21.02 7.22
C LYS A 782 13.32 20.25 8.55
N ASN A 783 12.51 19.21 8.63
CA ASN A 783 12.47 18.31 9.78
C ASN A 783 13.70 17.40 9.77
N LYS A 784 14.61 17.60 10.72
CA LYS A 784 15.84 16.80 10.85
C LYS A 784 15.62 15.30 11.00
N ILE A 785 14.52 14.87 11.60
CA ILE A 785 14.19 13.43 11.76
C ILE A 785 13.91 12.83 10.39
N VAL A 786 13.12 13.54 9.58
CA VAL A 786 12.77 13.10 8.21
C VAL A 786 14.02 13.13 7.32
N ALA A 787 14.78 14.21 7.34
CA ALA A 787 16.02 14.32 6.56
C ALA A 787 17.04 13.23 6.92
N ASN A 788 17.24 12.94 8.23
CA ASN A 788 18.14 11.87 8.68
C ASN A 788 17.64 10.46 8.30
N LEU A 789 16.33 10.26 8.25
CA LEU A 789 15.76 9.00 7.75
C LEU A 789 16.08 8.85 6.26
N ASN A 790 15.85 9.88 5.46
CA ASN A 790 16.13 9.84 4.03
C ASN A 790 17.65 9.72 3.74
N ALA A 791 18.52 10.33 4.56
CA ALA A 791 19.96 10.14 4.44
C ALA A 791 20.36 8.66 4.65
N ARG A 792 19.78 7.97 5.64
CA ARG A 792 20.01 6.53 5.82
C ARG A 792 19.51 5.69 4.65
N ILE A 793 18.35 6.06 4.11
CA ILE A 793 17.82 5.41 2.90
C ILE A 793 18.77 5.62 1.71
N ALA A 794 19.33 6.83 1.56
CA ALA A 794 20.32 7.13 0.51
C ALA A 794 21.57 6.25 0.63
N MET A 795 22.11 6.05 1.83
CA MET A 795 23.28 5.21 2.07
C MET A 795 23.04 3.73 1.76
N ASN A 796 21.86 3.21 2.14
CA ASN A 796 21.54 1.79 2.03
C ASN A 796 21.06 1.37 0.63
N SER A 797 20.25 2.21 -0.03
CA SER A 797 19.52 1.79 -1.24
C SER A 797 20.43 1.35 -2.39
N PRO A 798 21.57 2.01 -2.70
CA PRO A 798 22.47 1.55 -3.75
C PRO A 798 23.07 0.17 -3.45
N ILE A 799 23.40 -0.11 -2.19
CA ILE A 799 24.02 -1.38 -1.77
C ILE A 799 23.00 -2.51 -1.86
N GLN A 800 21.88 -2.35 -1.16
CA GLN A 800 20.83 -3.37 -1.09
C GLN A 800 20.16 -3.59 -2.46
N GLY A 801 19.95 -2.50 -3.21
CA GLY A 801 19.38 -2.58 -4.55
C GLY A 801 20.31 -3.27 -5.54
N THR A 802 21.60 -2.96 -5.51
CA THR A 802 22.59 -3.67 -6.36
C THR A 802 22.66 -5.15 -6.02
N ALA A 803 22.63 -5.53 -4.74
CA ALA A 803 22.57 -6.94 -4.35
C ALA A 803 21.29 -7.63 -4.88
N ALA A 804 20.15 -6.93 -4.84
CA ALA A 804 18.90 -7.43 -5.40
C ALA A 804 18.96 -7.56 -6.93
N ASP A 805 19.60 -6.63 -7.62
CA ASP A 805 19.81 -6.71 -9.08
C ASP A 805 20.73 -7.87 -9.46
N ILE A 806 21.80 -8.09 -8.70
CA ILE A 806 22.74 -9.23 -8.94
C ILE A 806 22.02 -10.56 -8.81
N ILE A 807 21.22 -10.77 -7.74
CA ILE A 807 20.50 -12.05 -7.61
C ILE A 807 19.45 -12.22 -8.72
N LYS A 808 18.81 -11.16 -9.18
CA LYS A 808 17.91 -11.18 -10.32
C LYS A 808 18.62 -11.57 -11.62
N ILE A 809 19.82 -11.03 -11.86
CA ILE A 809 20.67 -11.42 -12.99
C ILE A 809 21.06 -12.90 -12.89
N ALA A 810 21.46 -13.34 -11.69
CA ALA A 810 21.76 -14.75 -11.46
C ALA A 810 20.54 -15.65 -11.74
N MET A 811 19.34 -15.26 -11.30
CA MET A 811 18.10 -15.99 -11.60
C MET A 811 17.82 -16.09 -13.10
N VAL A 812 18.03 -15.00 -13.85
CA VAL A 812 17.85 -14.97 -15.30
C VAL A 812 18.87 -15.91 -15.97
N ASN A 813 20.15 -15.79 -15.62
CA ASN A 813 21.21 -16.62 -16.22
C ASN A 813 21.03 -18.11 -15.89
N VAL A 814 20.63 -18.44 -14.67
CA VAL A 814 20.28 -19.80 -14.25
C VAL A 814 19.11 -20.33 -15.07
N PHE A 815 18.08 -19.53 -15.23
CA PHE A 815 16.87 -19.93 -15.95
C PHE A 815 17.16 -20.13 -17.45
N GLU A 816 17.93 -19.25 -18.08
CA GLU A 816 18.36 -19.38 -19.46
C GLU A 816 19.27 -20.64 -19.67
N TYR A 817 20.11 -20.98 -18.67
CA TYR A 817 20.86 -22.22 -18.67
C TYR A 817 19.93 -23.44 -18.61
N LEU A 818 18.94 -23.45 -17.71
CA LEU A 818 17.98 -24.55 -17.60
C LEU A 818 17.17 -24.75 -18.89
N GLU A 819 16.66 -23.66 -19.48
CA GLU A 819 15.95 -23.72 -20.77
C GLU A 819 16.83 -24.25 -21.92
N LYS A 820 18.07 -23.78 -21.99
CA LYS A 820 18.97 -24.13 -23.08
C LYS A 820 19.47 -25.59 -23.02
N THR A 821 19.75 -26.06 -21.81
CA THR A 821 20.35 -27.39 -21.62
C THR A 821 19.34 -28.50 -21.40
N ASN A 822 18.12 -28.12 -20.98
CA ASN A 822 17.07 -29.05 -20.60
C ASN A 822 17.52 -30.11 -19.59
N VAL A 823 18.42 -29.74 -18.66
CA VAL A 823 18.89 -30.60 -17.57
C VAL A 823 17.76 -30.93 -16.60
N ASP A 824 17.81 -32.11 -15.97
CA ASP A 824 16.79 -32.54 -15.01
C ASP A 824 16.95 -31.86 -13.65
N ALA A 825 16.76 -30.54 -13.65
CA ALA A 825 16.76 -29.67 -12.49
C ALA A 825 15.74 -28.55 -12.66
N LYS A 826 15.21 -28.03 -11.56
CA LYS A 826 14.22 -26.93 -11.52
C LYS A 826 14.59 -25.89 -10.48
N LEU A 827 14.48 -24.60 -10.85
CA LEU A 827 14.56 -23.50 -9.91
C LEU A 827 13.19 -23.34 -9.25
N LEU A 828 13.12 -23.49 -7.92
CA LEU A 828 11.86 -23.53 -7.18
C LEU A 828 11.58 -22.24 -6.41
N LEU A 829 12.56 -21.76 -5.61
CA LEU A 829 12.39 -20.62 -4.75
C LEU A 829 13.60 -19.68 -4.79
N GLN A 830 13.30 -18.41 -4.55
CA GLN A 830 14.29 -17.39 -4.18
C GLN A 830 13.93 -16.88 -2.78
N VAL A 831 14.89 -16.95 -1.86
CA VAL A 831 14.70 -16.55 -0.45
C VAL A 831 15.90 -15.72 0.00
N HIS A 832 15.73 -14.40 0.14
CA HIS A 832 16.80 -13.46 0.42
C HIS A 832 17.93 -13.51 -0.62
N ASP A 833 19.09 -14.05 -0.25
CA ASP A 833 20.26 -14.16 -1.14
C ASP A 833 20.45 -15.61 -1.64
N GLU A 834 19.44 -16.47 -1.44
CA GLU A 834 19.46 -17.92 -1.68
C GLU A 834 18.58 -18.31 -2.87
N LEU A 835 19.07 -19.20 -3.73
CA LEU A 835 18.30 -19.89 -4.77
C LEU A 835 18.14 -21.37 -4.39
N ILE A 836 16.92 -21.89 -4.52
CA ILE A 836 16.58 -23.26 -4.13
C ILE A 836 16.12 -24.04 -5.35
N PHE A 837 16.73 -25.20 -5.54
CA PHE A 837 16.51 -26.08 -6.68
C PHE A 837 16.02 -27.46 -6.23
N ASP A 838 15.32 -28.11 -7.12
CA ASP A 838 15.06 -29.55 -7.09
C ASP A 838 15.91 -30.20 -8.20
N VAL A 839 16.82 -31.08 -7.84
CA VAL A 839 17.87 -31.59 -8.74
C VAL A 839 17.94 -33.12 -8.68
N ASN A 840 18.04 -33.77 -9.83
CA ASN A 840 18.31 -35.20 -9.92
C ASN A 840 19.70 -35.54 -9.35
N LYS A 841 19.80 -36.55 -8.48
CA LYS A 841 21.05 -36.92 -7.80
C LYS A 841 22.18 -37.26 -8.76
N ASP A 842 21.86 -37.81 -9.92
CA ASP A 842 22.88 -38.24 -10.90
C ASP A 842 23.67 -37.07 -11.52
N ILE A 843 23.08 -35.85 -11.50
CA ILE A 843 23.71 -34.66 -12.07
C ILE A 843 24.09 -33.62 -11.00
N GLU A 844 23.82 -33.87 -9.74
CA GLU A 844 23.95 -32.93 -8.63
C GLU A 844 25.31 -32.23 -8.60
N GLU A 845 26.41 -32.97 -8.64
CA GLU A 845 27.76 -32.42 -8.50
C GLU A 845 28.12 -31.47 -9.66
N GLU A 846 27.85 -31.88 -10.91
CA GLU A 846 28.15 -31.09 -12.08
C GLU A 846 27.25 -29.86 -12.16
N PHE A 847 25.96 -30.05 -11.89
CA PHE A 847 24.98 -28.97 -11.84
C PHE A 847 25.34 -27.93 -10.78
N THR A 848 25.71 -28.35 -9.57
CA THR A 848 26.12 -27.47 -8.47
C THR A 848 27.29 -26.58 -8.86
N LYS A 849 28.34 -27.18 -9.48
CA LYS A 849 29.52 -26.43 -9.94
C LYS A 849 29.16 -25.37 -10.97
N GLU A 850 28.28 -25.69 -11.91
CA GLU A 850 27.87 -24.74 -12.95
C GLU A 850 26.98 -23.62 -12.37
N MET A 851 26.05 -23.93 -11.44
CA MET A 851 25.21 -22.93 -10.81
C MET A 851 26.04 -21.95 -9.95
N ILE A 852 26.99 -22.45 -9.16
CA ILE A 852 27.91 -21.59 -8.40
C ILE A 852 28.63 -20.63 -9.38
N LYS A 853 29.17 -21.13 -10.46
CA LYS A 853 29.86 -20.33 -11.47
C LYS A 853 28.94 -19.26 -12.06
N ILE A 854 27.72 -19.62 -12.46
CA ILE A 854 26.75 -18.68 -13.02
C ILE A 854 26.41 -17.57 -12.02
N MET A 855 26.22 -17.93 -10.74
CA MET A 855 25.96 -16.96 -9.69
C MET A 855 27.17 -16.06 -9.42
N GLU A 856 28.37 -16.60 -9.34
CA GLU A 856 29.60 -15.81 -9.10
C GLU A 856 29.94 -14.88 -10.27
N GLU A 857 29.56 -15.23 -11.48
CA GLU A 857 29.77 -14.45 -12.73
C GLU A 857 28.60 -13.48 -13.02
N ALA A 858 27.57 -13.40 -12.17
CA ALA A 858 26.38 -12.56 -12.41
C ALA A 858 26.66 -11.07 -12.49
N ALA A 859 27.75 -10.58 -11.88
CA ALA A 859 28.20 -9.20 -11.98
C ALA A 859 29.72 -9.10 -11.92
N ASN A 860 30.27 -8.13 -12.65
CA ASN A 860 31.71 -7.86 -12.64
C ASN A 860 32.03 -6.79 -11.59
N LEU A 861 32.48 -7.22 -10.43
CA LEU A 861 32.88 -6.36 -9.32
C LEU A 861 34.41 -6.44 -9.10
N ASP A 862 34.99 -5.44 -8.45
CA ASP A 862 36.42 -5.48 -8.03
C ASP A 862 36.68 -6.54 -6.94
N VAL A 863 35.59 -7.04 -6.35
CA VAL A 863 35.55 -8.12 -5.36
C VAL A 863 34.74 -9.26 -5.97
N GLN A 864 35.35 -10.44 -6.13
CA GLN A 864 34.65 -11.61 -6.65
C GLN A 864 33.42 -11.94 -5.80
N LEU A 865 32.29 -12.17 -6.45
CA LEU A 865 31.11 -12.75 -5.79
C LEU A 865 31.45 -14.20 -5.38
N LYS A 866 30.89 -14.64 -4.26
CA LYS A 866 31.09 -16.00 -3.76
C LYS A 866 29.76 -16.63 -3.42
N ALA A 867 29.50 -17.81 -3.93
CA ALA A 867 28.32 -18.59 -3.66
C ALA A 867 28.68 -19.92 -3.00
N GLU A 868 27.90 -20.30 -1.98
CA GLU A 868 28.07 -21.53 -1.22
C GLU A 868 26.87 -22.43 -1.44
N ALA A 869 27.11 -23.73 -1.71
CA ALA A 869 26.05 -24.68 -1.99
C ALA A 869 25.96 -25.74 -0.88
N SER A 870 24.74 -26.17 -0.62
CA SER A 870 24.43 -27.29 0.26
C SER A 870 23.25 -28.08 -0.30
N SER A 871 23.25 -29.39 -0.19
CA SER A 871 22.18 -30.25 -0.68
C SER A 871 21.67 -31.20 0.40
N GLY A 872 20.43 -31.66 0.27
CA GLY A 872 19.87 -32.59 1.23
C GLY A 872 18.51 -33.16 0.83
N ALA A 873 17.99 -34.03 1.69
CA ALA A 873 16.68 -34.64 1.55
C ALA A 873 15.52 -33.68 1.84
N SER A 874 15.83 -32.51 2.39
CA SER A 874 14.87 -31.43 2.64
C SER A 874 15.59 -30.09 2.59
N TRP A 875 14.83 -29.00 2.52
CA TRP A 875 15.37 -27.64 2.61
C TRP A 875 16.09 -27.38 3.95
N TYR A 876 15.72 -28.11 5.01
CA TYR A 876 16.41 -28.05 6.31
C TYR A 876 17.83 -28.65 6.21
N ASP A 877 17.97 -29.79 5.50
CA ASP A 877 19.23 -30.51 5.38
C ASP A 877 20.18 -29.85 4.37
N ALA A 878 19.62 -29.05 3.46
CA ALA A 878 20.33 -28.26 2.45
C ALA A 878 20.86 -26.92 2.98
N LYS A 879 21.15 -26.81 4.31
CA LYS A 879 21.62 -25.56 4.91
C LYS A 879 22.65 -25.73 6.01
#